data_9471ebbb97a5569b50e8b14144cb4385
#
_entry.id   9471ebbb97a5569b50e8b14144cb4385
#
_cell.length_a   1.000
_cell.length_b   1.000
_cell.length_c   1.000
_cell.angle_alpha   90.00
_cell.angle_beta   90.00
_cell.angle_gamma   90.00
#
_symmetry.space_group_name_H-M   'P 1'
#
loop_
_entity.id
_entity.type
_entity.pdbx_description
1 polymer ?
#
loop_
_entity_poly.entity_id
_entity_poly.type
_entity_poly.pdbx_seq_one_letter_code
_entity_poly.pdbx_strand_id
1 'polypeptide(L)'
;AIAIKQMEEIGLLGKNILGKAFNFHVSLKMGAGAFVCGEETALMASIEGKRGMPRARPPFPAQAGLDGKPSNINNVETWANVPLIIKNGSEWYTQYGTEKSKGTKIFSLVGKVNNTGLVEVPIGVTIKEVIFDIGGGILKGRKFKAVQMGGPSGGCVPVQYLNLPIDYDTLQRIGSIMGSGGMVVMDENNCMVEIARFFLSFTQSESCGKCAPCRLGTTQLLEILTRITQGKGQLRDLQTIKEIGNTVTQTSLCGLGQTCAKPALSTLNFFEKEYKDHILERRCAGATCDSMVISACQHACPAGIDVPNYVAAIASGKYEQAVDVIRERNPFPAVCGRICIHPCEFKCRRGELDDPVAIRTLKRFATDWYFENIGLPKEPFPVTKGHKVAVVGAGPAGLTCGYYLSQMGYKVTVYEAQSVGGGMLGITVPEFRLPREIIEQEIEFIRRCGVEINYDSPIDATRTVNDLMAEGYGAVFIAAGAQASLEMGIEGEDEGADGLYHGLKFLADIRTGKDIHLTGKVIVIGGGNVAMDVARTALRVGAQDVQIYYRRTVEEMPAWEKDIEEAIEEGVVIHPLWAPKRIVHDGEKVTGIDFIRSKTVFDEEGGSRLSLDEEDIVSIDADAVIVSVGQAPDVSFLSKDEQLERALWGSLVVDENSLSTNVPGIFAGGDFTSGPSTVIQAIASGRRAALAIEEYLRGGKGRIEILDEKTTMREDAGLALDDETEEDRPRIEIKLESPEDRVKDFREVETGFTEEQALLEAVRCLRCDL
;
A
#
# COMPACT_ATOMS: atom_id res chain seq x y z
N ALA A 1 -16.25 -8.42 45.81
CA ALA A 1 -16.30 -8.39 47.28
C ALA A 1 -17.69 -7.95 47.77
N ILE A 2 -18.17 -6.73 47.40
CA ILE A 2 -19.45 -6.18 47.90
C ILE A 2 -20.61 -7.09 47.54
N ALA A 3 -20.78 -7.52 46.32
CA ALA A 3 -21.86 -8.41 45.89
C ALA A 3 -21.85 -9.77 46.60
N ILE A 4 -20.69 -10.35 46.86
CA ILE A 4 -20.56 -11.62 47.62
C ILE A 4 -21.10 -11.41 49.05
N LYS A 5 -20.68 -10.33 49.73
CA LYS A 5 -21.13 -10.01 51.06
C LYS A 5 -22.66 -9.78 51.11
N GLN A 6 -23.21 -9.02 50.19
CA GLN A 6 -24.66 -8.80 50.08
C GLN A 6 -25.42 -10.13 49.87
N MET A 7 -24.91 -11.03 49.04
CA MET A 7 -25.55 -12.33 48.82
C MET A 7 -25.45 -13.25 50.03
N GLU A 8 -24.39 -13.16 50.83
CA GLU A 8 -24.29 -13.86 52.12
C GLU A 8 -25.27 -13.31 53.15
N GLU A 9 -25.41 -11.98 53.26
CA GLU A 9 -26.34 -11.30 54.17
C GLU A 9 -27.82 -11.66 53.89
N ILE A 10 -28.18 -11.85 52.64
CA ILE A 10 -29.56 -12.25 52.23
C ILE A 10 -29.76 -13.77 52.12
N GLY A 11 -28.77 -14.57 52.53
CA GLY A 11 -28.86 -16.04 52.54
C GLY A 11 -28.81 -16.74 51.21
N LEU A 12 -28.26 -16.09 50.15
CA LEU A 12 -28.05 -16.67 48.82
C LEU A 12 -26.67 -17.29 48.67
N LEU A 13 -25.75 -17.05 49.60
CA LEU A 13 -24.43 -17.68 49.69
C LEU A 13 -24.16 -18.10 51.15
N GLY A 14 -23.19 -18.98 51.34
CA GLY A 14 -22.78 -19.43 52.67
C GLY A 14 -23.40 -20.77 53.05
N LYS A 15 -23.94 -20.88 54.28
CA LYS A 15 -24.55 -22.11 54.85
C LYS A 15 -26.08 -22.04 54.74
N ASN A 16 -26.70 -23.20 54.59
CA ASN A 16 -28.17 -23.38 54.59
C ASN A 16 -28.90 -22.40 53.65
N ILE A 17 -28.44 -22.27 52.40
CA ILE A 17 -28.94 -21.32 51.42
C ILE A 17 -30.45 -21.51 51.26
N LEU A 18 -31.20 -20.41 51.32
CA LEU A 18 -32.68 -20.39 51.28
C LEU A 18 -33.32 -21.36 52.28
N GLY A 19 -32.69 -21.58 53.43
CA GLY A 19 -33.17 -22.49 54.49
C GLY A 19 -33.04 -23.98 54.17
N LYS A 20 -32.31 -24.37 53.12
CA LYS A 20 -32.06 -25.75 52.74
C LYS A 20 -30.68 -26.21 53.18
N ALA A 21 -30.48 -27.53 53.36
CA ALA A 21 -29.19 -28.13 53.71
C ALA A 21 -28.16 -28.07 52.55
N PHE A 22 -28.12 -26.96 51.85
CA PHE A 22 -27.18 -26.70 50.77
C PHE A 22 -26.26 -25.54 51.16
N ASN A 23 -24.97 -25.77 51.00
CA ASN A 23 -23.95 -24.79 51.32
C ASN A 23 -23.12 -24.46 50.10
N PHE A 24 -22.90 -23.20 49.83
CA PHE A 24 -22.03 -22.76 48.72
C PHE A 24 -21.29 -21.49 49.13
N HIS A 25 -19.97 -21.55 49.10
CA HIS A 25 -19.10 -20.45 49.51
C HIS A 25 -18.35 -19.91 48.28
N VAL A 26 -18.29 -18.59 48.17
CA VAL A 26 -17.53 -17.89 47.11
C VAL A 26 -16.43 -17.11 47.79
N SER A 27 -15.21 -17.28 47.35
CA SER A 27 -14.05 -16.52 47.84
C SER A 27 -13.35 -15.81 46.68
N LEU A 28 -12.85 -14.61 46.96
CA LEU A 28 -12.11 -13.78 46.01
C LEU A 28 -10.61 -13.92 46.27
N LYS A 29 -9.86 -14.32 45.25
CA LYS A 29 -8.40 -14.30 45.25
C LYS A 29 -7.90 -13.25 44.28
N MET A 30 -7.10 -12.30 44.73
CA MET A 30 -6.49 -11.29 43.89
C MET A 30 -5.12 -11.77 43.43
N GLY A 31 -4.89 -11.76 42.12
CA GLY A 31 -3.61 -12.02 41.47
C GLY A 31 -2.85 -10.73 41.15
N ALA A 32 -1.61 -10.86 40.68
CA ALA A 32 -0.77 -9.74 40.29
C ALA A 32 -0.97 -9.27 38.84
N GLY A 33 -1.98 -9.79 38.13
CA GLY A 33 -2.30 -9.38 36.75
C GLY A 33 -1.41 -9.99 35.68
N ALA A 34 -0.65 -11.07 35.97
CA ALA A 34 0.19 -11.72 34.99
C ALA A 34 -0.65 -12.44 33.91
N PHE A 35 -0.39 -12.13 32.63
CA PHE A 35 -1.13 -12.70 31.48
C PHE A 35 -1.03 -14.24 31.42
N VAL A 36 0.13 -14.81 31.81
CA VAL A 36 0.34 -16.26 31.86
C VAL A 36 -0.63 -16.96 32.82
N CYS A 37 -1.15 -16.27 33.86
CA CYS A 37 -2.16 -16.82 34.78
C CYS A 37 -3.55 -16.98 34.15
N GLY A 38 -3.74 -16.59 32.89
CA GLY A 38 -4.89 -17.02 32.09
C GLY A 38 -4.85 -18.51 31.69
N GLU A 39 -3.68 -19.14 31.77
CA GLU A 39 -3.55 -20.60 31.63
C GLU A 39 -3.96 -21.26 32.94
N GLU A 40 -4.82 -22.29 32.87
CA GLU A 40 -5.51 -22.90 33.99
C GLU A 40 -4.58 -23.40 35.11
N THR A 41 -3.45 -24.03 34.76
CA THR A 41 -2.52 -24.59 35.76
C THR A 41 -1.63 -23.51 36.37
N ALA A 42 -1.33 -22.45 35.65
CA ALA A 42 -0.64 -21.27 36.18
C ALA A 42 -1.55 -20.47 37.12
N LEU A 43 -2.84 -20.36 36.77
CA LEU A 43 -3.85 -19.74 37.64
C LEU A 43 -3.95 -20.47 39.00
N MET A 44 -4.07 -21.81 38.97
CA MET A 44 -4.11 -22.60 40.20
C MET A 44 -2.84 -22.42 41.05
N ALA A 45 -1.66 -22.49 40.42
CA ALA A 45 -0.40 -22.26 41.14
C ALA A 45 -0.36 -20.88 41.80
N SER A 46 -0.88 -19.82 41.13
CA SER A 46 -0.99 -18.48 41.70
C SER A 46 -1.96 -18.42 42.90
N ILE A 47 -3.11 -19.10 42.82
CA ILE A 47 -4.08 -19.17 43.88
C ILE A 47 -3.50 -19.91 45.13
N GLU A 48 -2.69 -20.95 44.88
CA GLU A 48 -1.97 -21.70 45.94
C GLU A 48 -0.78 -20.92 46.51
N GLY A 49 -0.51 -19.68 46.11
CA GLY A 49 0.61 -18.86 46.55
C GLY A 49 1.96 -19.27 45.97
N LYS A 50 1.96 -20.08 44.95
CA LYS A 50 3.15 -20.48 44.17
C LYS A 50 3.38 -19.52 43.01
N ARG A 51 4.58 -19.61 42.37
CA ARG A 51 4.82 -18.87 41.15
C ARG A 51 3.85 -19.34 40.04
N GLY A 52 3.17 -18.39 39.39
CA GLY A 52 2.20 -18.64 38.34
C GLY A 52 2.87 -19.20 37.08
N MET A 53 3.23 -20.46 37.10
CA MET A 53 3.86 -21.18 35.97
C MET A 53 3.00 -22.39 35.56
N PRO A 54 2.83 -22.62 34.25
CA PRO A 54 2.11 -23.79 33.74
C PRO A 54 2.81 -25.09 34.15
N ARG A 55 2.01 -26.17 34.27
CA ARG A 55 2.50 -27.54 34.42
C ARG A 55 2.10 -28.43 33.24
N ALA A 56 2.83 -29.52 33.05
CA ALA A 56 2.46 -30.53 32.08
C ALA A 56 1.14 -31.22 32.46
N ARG A 57 0.37 -31.64 31.47
CA ARG A 57 -0.83 -32.45 31.59
C ARG A 57 -0.61 -33.79 30.89
N PRO A 58 -1.05 -34.92 31.44
CA PRO A 58 -1.77 -35.18 32.69
C PRO A 58 -0.92 -34.95 33.95
N PRO A 59 -1.52 -34.76 35.16
CA PRO A 59 -2.96 -34.79 35.43
C PRO A 59 -3.67 -33.50 34.97
N PHE A 60 -4.88 -33.66 34.44
CA PHE A 60 -5.78 -32.54 34.13
C PHE A 60 -6.36 -31.92 35.39
N PRO A 61 -6.79 -30.65 35.39
CA PRO A 61 -7.42 -30.00 36.53
C PRO A 61 -8.61 -30.76 37.10
N ALA A 62 -9.40 -31.40 36.24
CA ALA A 62 -10.52 -32.27 36.66
C ALA A 62 -10.10 -33.50 37.44
N GLN A 63 -8.85 -33.93 37.32
CA GLN A 63 -8.28 -35.06 38.07
C GLN A 63 -7.55 -34.60 39.32
N ALA A 64 -6.69 -33.60 39.21
CA ALA A 64 -5.89 -33.02 40.28
C ALA A 64 -5.63 -31.53 39.99
N GLY A 65 -6.55 -30.70 40.43
CA GLY A 65 -6.51 -29.24 40.29
C GLY A 65 -5.99 -28.49 41.51
N LEU A 66 -6.76 -27.51 41.98
CA LEU A 66 -6.43 -26.67 43.14
C LEU A 66 -6.29 -27.52 44.43
N ASP A 67 -5.18 -27.36 45.15
CA ASP A 67 -4.82 -28.15 46.31
C ASP A 67 -4.89 -29.67 46.09
N GLY A 68 -4.63 -30.12 44.84
CA GLY A 68 -4.68 -31.53 44.46
C GLY A 68 -6.10 -32.11 44.30
N LYS A 69 -7.14 -31.29 44.43
CA LYS A 69 -8.54 -31.72 44.31
C LYS A 69 -9.06 -31.52 42.88
N PRO A 70 -10.05 -32.33 42.43
CA PRO A 70 -10.73 -32.08 41.16
C PRO A 70 -11.26 -30.65 41.07
N SER A 71 -10.90 -29.94 40.01
CA SER A 71 -11.25 -28.53 39.85
C SER A 71 -11.82 -28.27 38.47
N ASN A 72 -12.90 -27.49 38.40
CA ASN A 72 -13.50 -27.00 37.19
C ASN A 72 -13.11 -25.52 37.02
N ILE A 73 -12.56 -25.18 35.88
CA ILE A 73 -12.10 -23.83 35.56
C ILE A 73 -12.75 -23.39 34.25
N ASN A 74 -13.38 -22.23 34.23
CA ASN A 74 -14.02 -21.65 33.08
C ASN A 74 -13.80 -20.12 33.04
N ASN A 75 -13.86 -19.57 31.81
CA ASN A 75 -13.87 -18.13 31.60
C ASN A 75 -15.13 -17.50 32.23
N VAL A 76 -15.04 -16.23 32.61
CA VAL A 76 -16.15 -15.47 33.21
C VAL A 76 -17.32 -15.35 32.24
N GLU A 77 -17.09 -15.16 30.96
CA GLU A 77 -18.14 -15.11 29.94
C GLU A 77 -18.92 -16.43 29.87
N THR A 78 -18.24 -17.59 29.97
CA THR A 78 -18.89 -18.90 30.08
C THR A 78 -19.79 -18.97 31.31
N TRP A 79 -19.26 -18.56 32.51
CA TRP A 79 -20.06 -18.56 33.74
C TRP A 79 -21.25 -17.62 33.67
N ALA A 80 -21.14 -16.47 32.97
CA ALA A 80 -22.23 -15.52 32.82
C ALA A 80 -23.38 -16.10 31.94
N ASN A 81 -23.06 -16.92 30.95
CA ASN A 81 -24.06 -17.58 30.09
C ASN A 81 -24.79 -18.75 30.74
N VAL A 82 -24.13 -19.50 31.63
CA VAL A 82 -24.71 -20.72 32.25
C VAL A 82 -26.08 -20.50 32.93
N PRO A 83 -26.27 -19.46 33.77
CA PRO A 83 -27.57 -19.21 34.42
C PRO A 83 -28.68 -18.93 33.39
N LEU A 84 -28.37 -18.20 32.32
CA LEU A 84 -29.33 -17.87 31.26
C LEU A 84 -29.72 -19.10 30.46
N ILE A 85 -28.75 -19.98 30.14
CA ILE A 85 -29.00 -21.25 29.45
C ILE A 85 -29.89 -22.17 30.32
N ILE A 86 -29.58 -22.26 31.62
CA ILE A 86 -30.39 -23.09 32.55
C ILE A 86 -31.81 -22.55 32.64
N LYS A 87 -31.99 -21.22 32.65
CA LYS A 87 -33.29 -20.57 32.76
C LYS A 87 -34.14 -20.74 31.49
N ASN A 88 -33.54 -20.53 30.33
CA ASN A 88 -34.24 -20.37 29.06
C ASN A 88 -34.17 -21.63 28.16
N GLY A 89 -33.33 -22.61 28.50
CA GLY A 89 -33.10 -23.83 27.74
C GLY A 89 -32.01 -23.70 26.68
N SER A 90 -31.57 -24.87 26.18
CA SER A 90 -30.50 -24.95 25.16
C SER A 90 -30.95 -24.36 23.82
N GLU A 91 -32.19 -24.53 23.46
CA GLU A 91 -32.75 -24.03 22.19
C GLU A 91 -32.69 -22.52 22.12
N TRP A 92 -32.92 -21.82 23.24
CA TRP A 92 -32.76 -20.37 23.32
C TRP A 92 -31.32 -19.94 23.02
N TYR A 93 -30.34 -20.68 23.52
CA TYR A 93 -28.92 -20.32 23.29
C TYR A 93 -28.46 -20.64 21.86
N THR A 94 -28.93 -21.79 21.34
CA THR A 94 -28.51 -22.31 20.02
C THR A 94 -29.18 -21.62 18.84
N GLN A 95 -30.16 -20.74 19.05
CA GLN A 95 -30.75 -19.92 17.99
C GLN A 95 -29.77 -18.91 17.39
N TYR A 96 -28.71 -18.57 18.12
CA TYR A 96 -27.63 -17.70 17.68
C TYR A 96 -26.36 -18.50 17.39
N GLY A 97 -25.54 -18.00 16.46
CA GLY A 97 -24.25 -18.59 16.13
C GLY A 97 -24.26 -19.43 14.84
N THR A 98 -23.09 -19.98 14.51
CA THR A 98 -22.88 -20.86 13.36
C THR A 98 -23.28 -22.32 13.69
N GLU A 99 -23.17 -23.24 12.74
CA GLU A 99 -23.44 -24.65 12.98
C GLU A 99 -22.61 -25.22 14.14
N LYS A 100 -21.32 -24.89 14.19
CA LYS A 100 -20.36 -25.43 15.16
C LYS A 100 -20.13 -24.53 16.39
N SER A 101 -20.33 -23.24 16.26
CA SER A 101 -20.06 -22.24 17.30
C SER A 101 -21.34 -21.50 17.65
N LYS A 102 -21.98 -21.88 18.78
CA LYS A 102 -23.28 -21.35 19.19
C LYS A 102 -23.16 -20.19 20.17
N GLY A 103 -24.21 -19.35 20.21
CA GLY A 103 -24.35 -18.24 21.13
C GLY A 103 -23.79 -16.92 20.60
N THR A 104 -23.53 -16.03 21.55
CA THR A 104 -22.98 -14.70 21.31
C THR A 104 -21.53 -14.61 21.80
N LYS A 105 -20.84 -13.57 21.36
CA LYS A 105 -19.48 -13.24 21.82
C LYS A 105 -19.35 -11.75 22.07
N ILE A 106 -18.70 -11.40 23.18
CA ILE A 106 -18.36 -10.01 23.48
C ILE A 106 -16.99 -9.70 22.88
N PHE A 107 -16.94 -8.60 22.08
CA PHE A 107 -15.70 -8.07 21.55
C PHE A 107 -15.34 -6.73 22.18
N SER A 108 -14.05 -6.53 22.46
CA SER A 108 -13.47 -5.24 22.79
C SER A 108 -12.94 -4.62 21.49
N LEU A 109 -13.73 -3.71 20.91
CA LEU A 109 -13.42 -3.01 19.66
C LEU A 109 -12.64 -1.73 19.98
N VAL A 110 -11.39 -1.66 19.49
CA VAL A 110 -10.46 -0.56 19.77
C VAL A 110 -9.57 -0.29 18.54
N GLY A 111 -8.77 0.78 18.61
CA GLY A 111 -7.84 1.15 17.54
C GLY A 111 -8.37 2.24 16.63
N LYS A 112 -8.18 2.11 15.32
CA LYS A 112 -8.52 3.12 14.31
C LYS A 112 -9.97 3.00 13.82
N VAL A 113 -10.92 2.94 14.74
CA VAL A 113 -12.37 2.83 14.48
C VAL A 113 -13.10 3.99 15.15
N ASN A 114 -14.20 4.46 14.55
CA ASN A 114 -14.92 5.63 15.06
C ASN A 114 -15.55 5.39 16.44
N ASN A 115 -16.21 4.23 16.64
CA ASN A 115 -16.85 3.89 17.91
C ASN A 115 -16.05 2.76 18.58
N THR A 116 -15.36 3.09 19.67
CA THR A 116 -14.62 2.12 20.50
C THR A 116 -15.49 1.68 21.69
N GLY A 117 -15.34 0.42 22.12
CA GLY A 117 -16.06 -0.08 23.27
C GLY A 117 -16.24 -1.59 23.29
N LEU A 118 -17.17 -2.06 24.11
CA LEU A 118 -17.58 -3.47 24.15
C LEU A 118 -18.84 -3.65 23.31
N VAL A 119 -18.82 -4.67 22.45
CA VAL A 119 -19.95 -5.04 21.61
C VAL A 119 -20.24 -6.52 21.76
N GLU A 120 -21.51 -6.86 22.01
CA GLU A 120 -21.98 -8.26 22.01
C GLU A 120 -22.68 -8.56 20.69
N VAL A 121 -22.23 -9.58 19.99
CA VAL A 121 -22.77 -9.99 18.68
C VAL A 121 -22.98 -11.50 18.60
N PRO A 122 -23.91 -11.99 17.77
CA PRO A 122 -24.00 -13.42 17.46
C PRO A 122 -22.67 -13.90 16.84
N ILE A 123 -22.22 -15.10 17.22
CA ILE A 123 -21.11 -15.75 16.53
C ILE A 123 -21.56 -16.02 15.08
N GLY A 124 -20.71 -15.70 14.11
CA GLY A 124 -21.04 -15.80 12.68
C GLY A 124 -21.29 -14.45 12.00
N VAL A 125 -21.38 -13.35 12.77
CA VAL A 125 -21.34 -12.00 12.20
C VAL A 125 -20.01 -11.78 11.47
N THR A 126 -20.00 -11.00 10.41
CA THR A 126 -18.77 -10.72 9.66
C THR A 126 -17.90 -9.67 10.37
N ILE A 127 -16.60 -9.73 10.12
CA ILE A 127 -15.66 -8.71 10.60
C ILE A 127 -16.07 -7.31 10.08
N LYS A 128 -16.58 -7.25 8.83
CA LYS A 128 -17.08 -6.02 8.21
C LYS A 128 -18.22 -5.39 9.00
N GLU A 129 -19.26 -6.18 9.32
CA GLU A 129 -20.41 -5.70 10.09
C GLU A 129 -19.99 -5.14 11.46
N VAL A 130 -19.07 -5.82 12.16
CA VAL A 130 -18.59 -5.34 13.46
C VAL A 130 -17.83 -4.02 13.35
N ILE A 131 -16.95 -3.88 12.35
CA ILE A 131 -16.10 -2.67 12.22
C ILE A 131 -16.85 -1.49 11.60
N PHE A 132 -17.65 -1.74 10.54
CA PHE A 132 -18.26 -0.66 9.77
C PHE A 132 -19.67 -0.33 10.25
N ASP A 133 -20.55 -1.34 10.46
CA ASP A 133 -21.94 -1.08 10.81
C ASP A 133 -22.09 -0.71 12.29
N ILE A 134 -21.35 -1.42 13.18
CA ILE A 134 -21.39 -1.17 14.63
C ILE A 134 -20.32 -0.16 15.03
N GLY A 135 -19.09 -0.35 14.56
CA GLY A 135 -17.93 0.50 14.86
C GLY A 135 -17.95 1.84 14.13
N GLY A 136 -18.87 2.04 13.16
CA GLY A 136 -18.99 3.30 12.41
C GLY A 136 -17.87 3.55 11.40
N GLY A 137 -17.11 2.48 11.01
CA GLY A 137 -16.01 2.57 10.05
C GLY A 137 -14.71 3.14 10.62
N ILE A 138 -13.78 3.43 9.73
CA ILE A 138 -12.41 3.83 10.09
C ILE A 138 -12.35 5.33 10.40
N LEU A 139 -11.55 5.69 11.41
CA LEU A 139 -11.34 7.07 11.83
C LEU A 139 -10.94 7.98 10.65
N LYS A 140 -11.57 9.16 10.56
CA LYS A 140 -11.30 10.17 9.52
C LYS A 140 -11.48 9.65 8.08
N GLY A 141 -12.35 8.66 7.85
CA GLY A 141 -12.60 8.11 6.52
C GLY A 141 -11.42 7.38 5.89
N ARG A 142 -10.37 7.04 6.66
CA ARG A 142 -9.18 6.33 6.16
C ARG A 142 -9.51 4.91 5.72
N LYS A 143 -8.62 4.29 4.94
CA LYS A 143 -8.80 2.92 4.46
C LYS A 143 -8.50 1.90 5.56
N PHE A 144 -9.36 0.90 5.70
CA PHE A 144 -9.09 -0.25 6.56
C PHE A 144 -7.89 -1.03 6.01
N LYS A 145 -6.96 -1.40 6.88
CA LYS A 145 -5.80 -2.23 6.53
C LYS A 145 -5.90 -3.63 7.08
N ALA A 146 -6.13 -3.73 8.38
CA ALA A 146 -6.20 -5.01 9.06
C ALA A 146 -6.85 -4.89 10.45
N VAL A 147 -7.22 -6.01 11.03
CA VAL A 147 -7.63 -6.10 12.44
C VAL A 147 -6.85 -7.21 13.15
N GLN A 148 -6.28 -6.91 14.31
CA GLN A 148 -5.71 -7.93 15.19
C GLN A 148 -6.83 -8.58 15.99
N MET A 149 -7.04 -9.87 15.79
CA MET A 149 -8.09 -10.65 16.45
C MET A 149 -7.53 -11.52 17.54
N GLY A 150 -8.27 -11.67 18.66
CA GLY A 150 -7.91 -12.57 19.76
C GLY A 150 -6.93 -12.00 20.77
N GLY A 151 -6.71 -10.68 20.76
CA GLY A 151 -5.80 -9.99 21.68
C GLY A 151 -4.32 -10.07 21.28
N PRO A 152 -3.38 -9.79 22.20
CA PRO A 152 -1.95 -9.61 21.89
C PRO A 152 -1.26 -10.82 21.26
N SER A 153 -1.71 -12.03 21.55
CA SER A 153 -1.17 -13.27 21.01
C SER A 153 -2.01 -13.86 19.86
N GLY A 154 -2.96 -13.09 19.36
CA GLY A 154 -3.81 -13.47 18.23
C GLY A 154 -3.15 -13.22 16.88
N GLY A 155 -3.93 -13.36 15.80
CA GLY A 155 -3.47 -13.15 14.43
C GLY A 155 -4.03 -11.88 13.81
N CYS A 156 -3.31 -11.35 12.85
CA CYS A 156 -3.73 -10.23 12.03
C CYS A 156 -4.60 -10.71 10.86
N VAL A 157 -5.74 -10.07 10.63
CA VAL A 157 -6.69 -10.36 9.57
C VAL A 157 -6.74 -9.17 8.61
N PRO A 158 -6.28 -9.31 7.36
CA PRO A 158 -6.25 -8.22 6.38
C PRO A 158 -7.60 -8.01 5.68
N VAL A 159 -7.68 -6.94 4.88
CA VAL A 159 -8.90 -6.47 4.19
C VAL A 159 -9.61 -7.55 3.38
N GLN A 160 -8.89 -8.48 2.75
CA GLN A 160 -9.48 -9.53 1.94
C GLN A 160 -10.39 -10.49 2.72
N TYR A 161 -10.28 -10.53 4.04
CA TYR A 161 -11.08 -11.38 4.91
C TYR A 161 -12.18 -10.64 5.68
N LEU A 162 -12.47 -9.38 5.33
CA LEU A 162 -13.51 -8.58 6.01
C LEU A 162 -14.90 -9.24 6.02
N ASN A 163 -15.24 -9.96 4.96
CA ASN A 163 -16.54 -10.62 4.81
C ASN A 163 -16.60 -12.03 5.43
N LEU A 164 -15.50 -12.50 6.04
CA LEU A 164 -15.52 -13.80 6.71
C LEU A 164 -16.37 -13.75 8.00
N PRO A 165 -17.17 -14.79 8.25
CA PRO A 165 -17.88 -14.92 9.51
C PRO A 165 -16.91 -15.16 10.67
N ILE A 166 -17.15 -14.45 11.78
CA ILE A 166 -16.34 -14.59 12.99
C ILE A 166 -16.80 -15.87 13.73
N ASP A 167 -16.04 -16.94 13.58
CA ASP A 167 -16.16 -18.12 14.40
C ASP A 167 -14.79 -18.76 14.70
N TYR A 168 -14.76 -19.75 15.58
CA TYR A 168 -13.51 -20.37 16.04
C TYR A 168 -12.75 -21.07 14.90
N ASP A 169 -13.45 -21.82 14.06
CA ASP A 169 -12.84 -22.59 12.98
C ASP A 169 -12.35 -21.68 11.85
N THR A 170 -13.16 -20.71 11.47
CA THR A 170 -12.83 -19.76 10.37
C THR A 170 -11.61 -18.93 10.71
N LEU A 171 -11.55 -18.34 11.93
CA LEU A 171 -10.39 -17.58 12.34
C LEU A 171 -9.12 -18.44 12.44
N GLN A 172 -9.24 -19.69 12.89
CA GLN A 172 -8.10 -20.59 12.99
C GLN A 172 -7.52 -20.96 11.62
N ARG A 173 -8.34 -21.14 10.59
CA ARG A 173 -7.90 -21.45 9.23
C ARG A 173 -7.01 -20.34 8.64
N ILE A 174 -7.32 -19.09 8.92
CA ILE A 174 -6.54 -17.93 8.45
C ILE A 174 -5.38 -17.55 9.38
N GLY A 175 -5.03 -18.40 10.34
CA GLY A 175 -3.90 -18.17 11.27
C GLY A 175 -4.20 -17.26 12.45
N SER A 176 -5.48 -16.83 12.62
CA SER A 176 -5.92 -16.00 13.74
C SER A 176 -6.57 -16.84 14.86
N ILE A 177 -7.16 -16.21 15.85
CA ILE A 177 -7.93 -16.85 16.93
C ILE A 177 -9.06 -15.93 17.42
N MET A 178 -10.11 -16.52 17.98
CA MET A 178 -11.17 -15.77 18.69
C MET A 178 -10.63 -15.14 19.98
N GLY A 179 -9.84 -15.88 20.73
CA GLY A 179 -9.28 -15.47 22.02
C GLY A 179 -10.34 -14.94 22.99
N SER A 180 -10.01 -13.90 23.72
CA SER A 180 -10.92 -13.23 24.66
C SER A 180 -11.85 -12.20 23.99
N GLY A 181 -11.83 -12.07 22.66
CA GLY A 181 -12.64 -11.11 21.92
C GLY A 181 -11.98 -9.74 21.74
N GLY A 182 -10.66 -9.64 21.85
CA GLY A 182 -9.95 -8.41 21.49
C GLY A 182 -9.94 -8.18 19.99
N MET A 183 -10.35 -6.98 19.53
CA MET A 183 -10.31 -6.51 18.14
C MET A 183 -9.60 -5.16 18.10
N VAL A 184 -8.36 -5.13 17.58
CA VAL A 184 -7.61 -3.89 17.39
C VAL A 184 -7.59 -3.54 15.91
N VAL A 185 -8.35 -2.53 15.54
CA VAL A 185 -8.51 -2.09 14.16
C VAL A 185 -7.33 -1.21 13.74
N MET A 186 -6.81 -1.43 12.55
CA MET A 186 -5.67 -0.73 11.97
C MET A 186 -6.05 -0.13 10.62
N ASP A 187 -5.60 1.10 10.39
CA ASP A 187 -5.73 1.82 9.13
C ASP A 187 -4.44 1.73 8.28
N GLU A 188 -4.47 2.33 7.11
CA GLU A 188 -3.36 2.39 6.16
C GLU A 188 -2.09 3.06 6.71
N ASN A 189 -2.17 3.77 7.84
CA ASN A 189 -1.04 4.42 8.50
C ASN A 189 -0.34 3.53 9.53
N ASN A 190 -0.83 2.33 9.79
CA ASN A 190 -0.16 1.40 10.68
C ASN A 190 0.94 0.62 9.95
N CYS A 191 2.11 0.52 10.54
CA CYS A 191 3.19 -0.36 10.09
C CYS A 191 2.98 -1.77 10.63
N MET A 192 2.86 -2.77 9.76
CA MET A 192 2.57 -4.15 10.19
C MET A 192 3.77 -4.82 10.86
N VAL A 193 5.00 -4.40 10.54
CA VAL A 193 6.22 -4.88 11.22
C VAL A 193 6.29 -4.36 12.64
N GLU A 194 5.98 -3.07 12.85
CA GLU A 194 5.93 -2.47 14.18
C GLU A 194 4.79 -3.03 15.03
N ILE A 195 3.63 -3.29 14.44
CA ILE A 195 2.50 -3.96 15.11
C ILE A 195 2.92 -5.37 15.58
N ALA A 196 3.60 -6.14 14.73
CA ALA A 196 4.14 -7.45 15.11
C ALA A 196 5.14 -7.35 16.26
N ARG A 197 6.06 -6.38 16.18
CA ARG A 197 7.05 -6.11 17.23
C ARG A 197 6.39 -5.73 18.56
N PHE A 198 5.39 -4.84 18.49
CA PHE A 198 4.64 -4.38 19.68
C PHE A 198 3.95 -5.54 20.40
N PHE A 199 3.17 -6.36 19.71
CA PHE A 199 2.47 -7.48 20.33
C PHE A 199 3.43 -8.59 20.81
N LEU A 200 4.52 -8.81 20.09
CA LEU A 200 5.53 -9.78 20.51
C LEU A 200 6.30 -9.28 21.75
N SER A 201 6.58 -7.99 21.86
CA SER A 201 7.17 -7.39 23.05
C SER A 201 6.31 -7.64 24.29
N PHE A 202 5.01 -7.47 24.17
CA PHE A 202 4.07 -7.80 25.25
C PHE A 202 4.14 -9.29 25.62
N THR A 203 4.04 -10.19 24.63
CA THR A 203 4.05 -11.64 24.93
C THR A 203 5.39 -12.12 25.47
N GLN A 204 6.49 -11.50 25.07
CA GLN A 204 7.82 -11.77 25.60
C GLN A 204 7.93 -11.34 27.07
N SER A 205 7.45 -10.14 27.43
CA SER A 205 7.45 -9.64 28.81
C SER A 205 6.57 -10.46 29.75
N GLU A 206 5.48 -11.03 29.23
CA GLU A 206 4.53 -11.88 29.97
C GLU A 206 4.95 -13.36 30.01
N SER A 207 6.04 -13.74 29.39
CA SER A 207 6.55 -15.11 29.41
C SER A 207 7.00 -15.49 30.84
N CYS A 208 6.48 -16.60 31.37
CA CYS A 208 6.94 -17.11 32.68
C CYS A 208 8.39 -17.64 32.66
N GLY A 209 9.02 -17.78 31.48
CA GLY A 209 10.39 -18.23 31.32
C GLY A 209 10.64 -19.73 31.54
N LYS A 210 9.61 -20.55 31.80
CA LYS A 210 9.76 -21.96 32.15
C LYS A 210 10.28 -22.81 31.01
N CYS A 211 9.65 -22.78 29.85
CA CYS A 211 10.07 -23.58 28.69
C CYS A 211 11.00 -22.81 27.75
N ALA A 212 12.08 -23.47 27.31
CA ALA A 212 13.11 -22.88 26.46
C ALA A 212 12.54 -22.31 25.12
N PRO A 213 11.64 -23.02 24.40
CA PRO A 213 11.12 -22.50 23.14
C PRO A 213 10.46 -21.11 23.30
N CYS A 214 9.56 -20.92 24.27
CA CYS A 214 8.94 -19.65 24.52
C CYS A 214 9.97 -18.59 24.97
N ARG A 215 10.79 -18.89 26.01
CA ARG A 215 11.72 -17.93 26.58
C ARG A 215 12.76 -17.43 25.57
N LEU A 216 13.40 -18.33 24.83
CA LEU A 216 14.45 -17.98 23.86
C LEU A 216 13.85 -17.51 22.53
N GLY A 217 12.81 -18.19 22.05
CA GLY A 217 12.23 -17.90 20.77
C GLY A 217 11.54 -16.53 20.72
N THR A 218 10.80 -16.13 21.77
CA THR A 218 10.21 -14.79 21.82
C THR A 218 11.27 -13.70 21.85
N THR A 219 12.38 -13.91 22.59
CA THR A 219 13.48 -12.95 22.63
C THR A 219 14.13 -12.81 21.25
N GLN A 220 14.46 -13.92 20.58
CA GLN A 220 15.07 -13.89 19.26
C GLN A 220 14.15 -13.27 18.19
N LEU A 221 12.88 -13.62 18.18
CA LEU A 221 11.90 -13.01 17.29
C LEU A 221 11.78 -11.49 17.52
N LEU A 222 11.77 -11.05 18.79
CA LEU A 222 11.72 -9.63 19.13
C LEU A 222 12.97 -8.87 18.68
N GLU A 223 14.14 -9.46 18.83
CA GLU A 223 15.42 -8.92 18.35
C GLU A 223 15.41 -8.76 16.82
N ILE A 224 14.92 -9.78 16.10
CA ILE A 224 14.82 -9.75 14.64
C ILE A 224 13.86 -8.63 14.20
N LEU A 225 12.64 -8.56 14.76
CA LEU A 225 11.67 -7.52 14.42
C LEU A 225 12.20 -6.13 14.78
N THR A 226 12.89 -5.99 15.92
CA THR A 226 13.50 -4.72 16.32
C THR A 226 14.56 -4.25 15.34
N ARG A 227 15.46 -5.13 14.87
CA ARG A 227 16.45 -4.71 13.87
C ARG A 227 15.83 -4.43 12.51
N ILE A 228 14.73 -5.11 12.13
CA ILE A 228 13.98 -4.78 10.90
C ILE A 228 13.37 -3.39 11.02
N THR A 229 12.70 -3.06 12.13
CA THR A 229 12.12 -1.72 12.36
C THR A 229 13.18 -0.62 12.51
N GLN A 230 14.44 -0.99 12.73
CA GLN A 230 15.59 -0.08 12.72
C GLN A 230 16.31 0.02 11.37
N GLY A 231 15.78 -0.61 10.29
CA GLY A 231 16.41 -0.63 8.98
C GLY A 231 17.73 -1.46 8.92
N LYS A 232 17.93 -2.34 9.90
CA LYS A 232 19.14 -3.21 10.02
C LYS A 232 18.82 -4.68 9.73
N GLY A 233 17.61 -4.98 9.28
CA GLY A 233 17.16 -6.32 8.91
C GLY A 233 17.87 -6.87 7.68
N GLN A 234 17.80 -8.18 7.49
CA GLN A 234 18.34 -8.90 6.34
C GLN A 234 17.28 -9.82 5.77
N LEU A 235 17.27 -10.07 4.45
CA LEU A 235 16.26 -10.92 3.80
C LEU A 235 16.14 -12.32 4.44
N ARG A 236 17.26 -12.90 4.90
CA ARG A 236 17.25 -14.18 5.64
C ARG A 236 16.43 -14.12 6.93
N ASP A 237 16.20 -12.94 7.49
CA ASP A 237 15.42 -12.76 8.72
C ASP A 237 13.97 -13.19 8.54
N LEU A 238 13.42 -13.03 7.31
CA LEU A 238 12.05 -13.44 7.00
C LEU A 238 11.86 -14.94 7.13
N GLN A 239 12.83 -15.72 6.62
CA GLN A 239 12.82 -17.17 6.78
C GLN A 239 13.05 -17.57 8.25
N THR A 240 13.99 -16.90 8.94
CA THR A 240 14.28 -17.16 10.36
C THR A 240 13.05 -16.89 11.25
N ILE A 241 12.27 -15.85 10.98
CA ILE A 241 11.00 -15.59 11.69
C ILE A 241 10.03 -16.76 11.52
N LYS A 242 9.89 -17.30 10.30
CA LYS A 242 9.00 -18.44 10.01
C LYS A 242 9.48 -19.69 10.77
N GLU A 243 10.74 -20.00 10.75
CA GLU A 243 11.34 -21.18 11.40
C GLU A 243 11.23 -21.12 12.93
N ILE A 244 11.65 -20.01 13.55
CA ILE A 244 11.56 -19.83 14.99
C ILE A 244 10.09 -19.78 15.43
N GLY A 245 9.25 -19.01 14.72
CA GLY A 245 7.84 -18.88 15.05
C GLY A 245 7.09 -20.20 15.04
N ASN A 246 7.31 -21.02 14.02
CA ASN A 246 6.72 -22.37 13.94
C ASN A 246 7.25 -23.29 15.04
N THR A 247 8.55 -23.25 15.32
CA THR A 247 9.16 -24.05 16.39
C THR A 247 8.56 -23.69 17.75
N VAL A 248 8.49 -22.39 18.07
CA VAL A 248 7.90 -21.92 19.33
C VAL A 248 6.44 -22.35 19.46
N THR A 249 5.67 -22.20 18.39
CA THR A 249 4.24 -22.60 18.35
C THR A 249 4.06 -24.10 18.63
N GLN A 250 4.89 -24.95 18.05
CA GLN A 250 4.74 -26.41 18.14
C GLN A 250 5.31 -27.00 19.43
N THR A 251 6.31 -26.38 20.02
CA THR A 251 7.08 -26.99 21.12
C THR A 251 6.90 -26.32 22.49
N SER A 252 6.17 -25.20 22.55
CA SER A 252 5.89 -24.52 23.82
C SER A 252 4.90 -25.28 24.69
N LEU A 253 5.09 -25.17 26.03
CA LEU A 253 4.32 -25.93 27.02
C LEU A 253 2.85 -25.47 27.14
N CYS A 254 2.56 -24.19 26.98
CA CYS A 254 1.23 -23.61 27.20
C CYS A 254 0.77 -22.69 26.07
N GLY A 255 -0.50 -22.31 26.08
CA GLY A 255 -1.14 -21.46 25.07
C GLY A 255 -0.41 -20.14 24.81
N LEU A 256 0.18 -19.49 25.82
CA LEU A 256 0.94 -18.27 25.62
C LEU A 256 2.08 -18.49 24.60
N GLY A 257 2.94 -19.49 24.82
CA GLY A 257 4.03 -19.78 23.89
C GLY A 257 3.54 -20.34 22.54
N GLN A 258 2.45 -21.14 22.55
CA GLN A 258 1.87 -21.69 21.32
C GLN A 258 1.22 -20.65 20.41
N THR A 259 0.92 -19.45 20.92
CA THR A 259 0.29 -18.38 20.16
C THR A 259 1.14 -17.13 20.01
N CYS A 260 2.20 -16.95 20.81
CA CYS A 260 2.99 -15.71 20.86
C CYS A 260 3.61 -15.28 19.53
N ALA A 261 3.92 -16.22 18.63
CA ALA A 261 4.48 -15.93 17.31
C ALA A 261 3.42 -15.56 16.25
N LYS A 262 2.12 -15.77 16.53
CA LYS A 262 1.04 -15.52 15.55
C LYS A 262 1.03 -14.09 14.98
N PRO A 263 1.21 -13.01 15.79
CA PRO A 263 1.28 -11.67 15.22
C PRO A 263 2.38 -11.53 14.17
N ALA A 264 3.58 -12.04 14.44
CA ALA A 264 4.71 -11.97 13.51
C ALA A 264 4.49 -12.84 12.26
N LEU A 265 3.99 -14.07 12.44
CA LEU A 265 3.74 -15.00 11.33
C LEU A 265 2.60 -14.52 10.43
N SER A 266 1.49 -14.03 10.97
CA SER A 266 0.36 -13.55 10.18
C SER A 266 0.69 -12.23 9.45
N THR A 267 1.34 -11.29 10.11
CA THR A 267 1.76 -10.05 9.43
C THR A 267 2.80 -10.30 8.35
N LEU A 268 3.77 -11.20 8.59
CA LEU A 268 4.73 -11.59 7.56
C LEU A 268 4.06 -12.31 6.38
N ASN A 269 3.07 -13.16 6.64
CA ASN A 269 2.35 -13.87 5.58
C ASN A 269 1.54 -12.93 4.68
N PHE A 270 0.83 -11.95 5.26
CA PHE A 270 -0.08 -11.08 4.52
C PHE A 270 0.55 -9.76 4.07
N PHE A 271 1.63 -9.31 4.70
CA PHE A 271 2.29 -8.03 4.45
C PHE A 271 3.80 -8.19 4.23
N GLU A 272 4.23 -9.27 3.59
CA GLU A 272 5.67 -9.56 3.34
C GLU A 272 6.35 -8.39 2.62
N LYS A 273 5.64 -7.68 1.74
CA LYS A 273 6.15 -6.48 1.08
C LYS A 273 6.61 -5.42 2.07
N GLU A 274 5.87 -5.15 3.14
CA GLU A 274 6.28 -4.15 4.14
C GLU A 274 7.58 -4.56 4.85
N TYR A 275 7.76 -5.86 5.12
CA TYR A 275 9.02 -6.38 5.68
C TYR A 275 10.19 -6.18 4.73
N LYS A 276 9.98 -6.48 3.43
CA LYS A 276 10.97 -6.26 2.39
C LYS A 276 11.30 -4.77 2.23
N ASP A 277 10.31 -3.91 2.21
CA ASP A 277 10.51 -2.46 2.13
C ASP A 277 11.37 -1.92 3.30
N HIS A 278 11.17 -2.44 4.53
CA HIS A 278 12.02 -2.10 5.68
C HIS A 278 13.46 -2.57 5.54
N ILE A 279 13.66 -3.76 4.96
CA ILE A 279 14.97 -4.40 4.83
C ILE A 279 15.76 -3.83 3.64
N LEU A 280 15.11 -3.72 2.48
CA LEU A 280 15.75 -3.39 1.21
C LEU A 280 15.80 -1.87 0.98
N GLU A 281 14.69 -1.18 1.27
CA GLU A 281 14.54 0.23 0.98
C GLU A 281 14.71 1.11 2.23
N ARG A 282 14.88 0.51 3.43
CA ARG A 282 14.83 1.20 4.73
C ARG A 282 13.62 2.11 4.84
N ARG A 283 12.48 1.62 4.36
CA ARG A 283 11.24 2.37 4.23
C ARG A 283 10.11 1.76 5.04
N CYS A 284 9.45 2.59 5.85
CA CYS A 284 8.27 2.22 6.62
C CYS A 284 7.02 2.90 6.03
N ALA A 285 6.14 2.14 5.36
CA ALA A 285 4.93 2.70 4.74
C ALA A 285 3.99 3.41 5.76
N GLY A 286 4.00 2.98 7.02
CA GLY A 286 3.27 3.62 8.12
C GLY A 286 3.91 4.89 8.68
N ALA A 287 5.19 5.14 8.34
CA ALA A 287 6.00 6.24 8.91
C ALA A 287 6.03 6.26 10.46
N THR A 288 6.02 5.08 11.08
CA THR A 288 5.99 4.91 12.56
C THR A 288 7.27 4.32 13.14
N CYS A 289 8.24 3.91 12.32
CA CYS A 289 9.51 3.35 12.77
C CYS A 289 10.55 4.46 12.94
N ASP A 290 10.61 5.07 14.11
CA ASP A 290 11.40 6.28 14.43
C ASP A 290 12.87 6.24 13.99
N SER A 291 13.51 5.07 14.03
CA SER A 291 14.92 4.93 13.64
C SER A 291 15.16 5.09 12.13
N MET A 292 14.11 5.05 11.30
CA MET A 292 14.18 5.16 9.85
C MET A 292 13.49 6.41 9.31
N VAL A 293 12.62 7.02 10.09
CA VAL A 293 11.74 8.12 9.66
C VAL A 293 12.32 9.44 10.15
N ILE A 294 12.80 10.28 9.22
CA ILE A 294 13.16 11.67 9.51
C ILE A 294 11.89 12.51 9.56
N SER A 295 11.10 12.47 8.49
CA SER A 295 9.76 13.05 8.44
C SER A 295 8.81 12.11 7.69
N ALA A 296 7.54 12.09 8.09
CA ALA A 296 6.55 11.18 7.50
C ALA A 296 6.33 11.41 6.00
N CYS A 297 6.32 12.67 5.57
CA CYS A 297 6.16 13.05 4.16
C CYS A 297 7.35 12.65 3.28
N GLN A 298 8.59 12.87 3.74
CA GLN A 298 9.80 12.42 3.04
C GLN A 298 9.83 10.91 2.92
N HIS A 299 9.50 10.23 4.01
CA HIS A 299 9.53 8.78 4.09
C HIS A 299 8.46 8.11 3.22
N ALA A 300 7.29 8.74 3.08
CA ALA A 300 6.22 8.30 2.19
C ALA A 300 6.58 8.44 0.69
N CYS A 301 7.48 9.36 0.35
CA CYS A 301 7.88 9.57 -1.03
C CYS A 301 8.74 8.40 -1.55
N PRO A 302 8.37 7.71 -2.65
CA PRO A 302 9.20 6.65 -3.24
C PRO A 302 10.63 7.08 -3.58
N ALA A 303 10.82 8.34 -4.01
CA ALA A 303 12.13 8.90 -4.30
C ALA A 303 12.84 9.44 -3.05
N GLY A 304 12.17 9.56 -1.90
CA GLY A 304 12.73 10.08 -0.66
C GLY A 304 13.06 11.58 -0.71
N ILE A 305 12.27 12.37 -1.45
CA ILE A 305 12.47 13.82 -1.57
C ILE A 305 12.37 14.47 -0.19
N ASP A 306 13.30 15.36 0.13
CA ASP A 306 13.32 16.11 1.37
C ASP A 306 12.23 17.19 1.38
N VAL A 307 11.01 16.77 1.71
CA VAL A 307 9.82 17.63 1.68
C VAL A 307 9.90 18.77 2.68
N PRO A 308 10.25 18.55 3.96
CA PRO A 308 10.30 19.66 4.93
C PRO A 308 11.24 20.77 4.50
N ASN A 309 12.41 20.42 3.96
CA ASN A 309 13.42 21.43 3.58
C ASN A 309 13.02 22.25 2.35
N TYR A 310 12.44 21.64 1.30
CA TYR A 310 12.00 22.48 0.19
C TYR A 310 10.75 23.30 0.52
N VAL A 311 9.84 22.80 1.36
CA VAL A 311 8.69 23.59 1.83
C VAL A 311 9.15 24.77 2.68
N ALA A 312 10.13 24.57 3.57
CA ALA A 312 10.75 25.66 4.34
C ALA A 312 11.48 26.71 3.44
N ALA A 313 12.14 26.24 2.38
CA ALA A 313 12.74 27.14 1.41
C ALA A 313 11.69 28.00 0.69
N ILE A 314 10.53 27.40 0.32
CA ILE A 314 9.39 28.15 -0.24
C ILE A 314 8.88 29.17 0.76
N ALA A 315 8.61 28.77 2.01
CA ALA A 315 8.14 29.67 3.07
C ALA A 315 9.10 30.86 3.33
N SER A 316 10.38 30.70 2.99
CA SER A 316 11.41 31.73 3.11
C SER A 316 11.65 32.53 1.82
N GLY A 317 10.85 32.35 0.77
CA GLY A 317 11.01 32.99 -0.53
C GLY A 317 12.24 32.54 -1.33
N LYS A 318 12.85 31.38 -0.98
CA LYS A 318 14.06 30.84 -1.62
C LYS A 318 13.69 29.74 -2.63
N TYR A 319 12.99 30.12 -3.69
CA TYR A 319 12.37 29.16 -4.63
C TYR A 319 13.38 28.36 -5.45
N GLU A 320 14.51 28.97 -5.85
CA GLU A 320 15.62 28.27 -6.51
C GLU A 320 16.17 27.15 -5.62
N GLN A 321 16.47 27.46 -4.35
CA GLN A 321 16.94 26.47 -3.39
C GLN A 321 15.92 25.34 -3.16
N ALA A 322 14.61 25.66 -3.18
CA ALA A 322 13.57 24.64 -3.07
C ALA A 322 13.64 23.63 -4.23
N VAL A 323 13.85 24.12 -5.46
CA VAL A 323 13.97 23.25 -6.65
C VAL A 323 15.26 22.43 -6.60
N ASP A 324 16.37 22.99 -6.13
CA ASP A 324 17.63 22.27 -5.94
C ASP A 324 17.47 21.09 -4.98
N VAL A 325 16.81 21.31 -3.83
CA VAL A 325 16.50 20.25 -2.86
C VAL A 325 15.64 19.16 -3.49
N ILE A 326 14.63 19.52 -4.29
CA ILE A 326 13.79 18.53 -4.98
C ILE A 326 14.63 17.71 -5.98
N ARG A 327 15.50 18.37 -6.76
CA ARG A 327 16.33 17.74 -7.81
C ARG A 327 17.42 16.82 -7.27
N GLU A 328 17.78 16.88 -5.99
CA GLU A 328 18.64 15.87 -5.37
C GLU A 328 18.08 14.45 -5.50
N ARG A 329 16.76 14.33 -5.59
CA ARG A 329 16.06 13.04 -5.63
C ARG A 329 15.06 12.89 -6.79
N ASN A 330 14.75 13.96 -7.49
CA ASN A 330 13.73 13.97 -8.54
C ASN A 330 14.08 14.98 -9.63
N PRO A 331 14.51 14.54 -10.82
CA PRO A 331 14.83 15.44 -11.94
C PRO A 331 13.58 15.92 -12.71
N PHE A 332 12.37 15.47 -12.35
CA PHE A 332 11.09 15.84 -12.95
C PHE A 332 10.15 16.56 -11.95
N PRO A 333 10.60 17.67 -11.32
CA PRO A 333 9.78 18.33 -10.33
C PRO A 333 8.50 18.95 -10.89
N ALA A 334 8.49 19.52 -12.12
CA ALA A 334 7.31 20.13 -12.73
C ALA A 334 6.25 19.10 -13.12
N VAL A 335 6.67 17.97 -13.69
CA VAL A 335 5.79 16.80 -13.96
C VAL A 335 5.19 16.29 -12.67
N CYS A 336 6.02 16.02 -11.64
CA CYS A 336 5.53 15.53 -10.36
C CYS A 336 4.69 16.56 -9.60
N GLY A 337 4.86 17.86 -9.87
CA GLY A 337 4.01 18.92 -9.35
C GLY A 337 2.57 18.87 -9.88
N ARG A 338 2.37 18.24 -11.05
CA ARG A 338 1.08 18.13 -11.73
C ARG A 338 0.40 16.77 -11.54
N ILE A 339 1.10 15.67 -11.81
CA ILE A 339 0.46 14.35 -11.91
C ILE A 339 0.89 13.34 -10.83
N CYS A 340 1.74 13.72 -9.87
CA CYS A 340 2.10 12.81 -8.78
C CYS A 340 0.89 12.53 -7.89
N ILE A 341 0.68 11.27 -7.54
CA ILE A 341 -0.33 10.83 -6.58
C ILE A 341 -0.07 11.30 -5.14
N HIS A 342 0.95 12.09 -4.92
CA HIS A 342 1.37 12.75 -3.67
C HIS A 342 1.23 11.94 -2.37
N PRO A 343 1.81 10.74 -2.24
CA PRO A 343 1.74 9.94 -1.01
C PRO A 343 2.29 10.67 0.22
N CYS A 344 3.10 11.70 0.02
CA CYS A 344 3.59 12.59 1.07
C CYS A 344 2.48 13.37 1.79
N GLU A 345 1.42 13.77 1.08
CA GLU A 345 0.27 14.48 1.67
C GLU A 345 -0.55 13.56 2.55
N PHE A 346 -0.77 12.28 2.15
CA PHE A 346 -1.49 11.31 3.00
C PHE A 346 -0.80 11.01 4.33
N LYS A 347 0.53 11.15 4.38
CA LYS A 347 1.31 10.92 5.58
C LYS A 347 1.71 12.21 6.28
N CYS A 348 1.22 13.36 5.81
CA CYS A 348 1.50 14.63 6.44
C CYS A 348 0.87 14.69 7.83
N ARG A 349 1.68 14.88 8.87
CA ARG A 349 1.20 14.97 10.26
C ARG A 349 0.29 16.18 10.52
N ARG A 350 0.38 17.23 9.68
CA ARG A 350 -0.55 18.36 9.75
C ARG A 350 -2.02 17.89 9.61
N GLY A 351 -2.27 16.85 8.81
CA GLY A 351 -3.60 16.23 8.67
C GLY A 351 -4.14 15.57 9.95
N GLU A 352 -3.38 15.51 11.04
CA GLU A 352 -3.88 15.12 12.36
C GLU A 352 -4.53 16.31 13.10
N LEU A 353 -4.11 17.54 12.78
CA LEU A 353 -4.62 18.79 13.35
C LEU A 353 -5.80 19.34 12.52
N ASP A 354 -5.52 19.65 11.26
CA ASP A 354 -6.50 20.16 10.29
C ASP A 354 -6.37 19.39 8.96
N ASP A 355 -5.90 20.01 7.86
CA ASP A 355 -5.68 19.38 6.56
C ASP A 355 -4.19 19.22 6.25
N PRO A 356 -3.79 18.16 5.51
CA PRO A 356 -2.41 18.02 5.04
C PRO A 356 -1.93 19.24 4.25
N VAL A 357 -0.63 19.55 4.34
CA VAL A 357 -0.03 20.59 3.50
C VAL A 357 -0.13 20.21 2.02
N ALA A 358 -0.46 21.14 1.14
CA ALA A 358 -0.57 20.95 -0.33
C ALA A 358 0.83 20.82 -0.98
N ILE A 359 1.55 19.77 -0.61
CA ILE A 359 2.96 19.52 -0.93
C ILE A 359 3.21 19.44 -2.45
N ARG A 360 2.29 18.79 -3.19
CA ARG A 360 2.36 18.65 -4.65
C ARG A 360 2.27 20.02 -5.33
N THR A 361 1.32 20.85 -4.91
CA THR A 361 1.10 22.18 -5.49
C THR A 361 2.21 23.15 -5.16
N LEU A 362 2.78 23.09 -3.95
CA LEU A 362 3.97 23.84 -3.58
C LEU A 362 5.18 23.49 -4.46
N LYS A 363 5.37 22.20 -4.77
CA LYS A 363 6.40 21.75 -5.70
C LYS A 363 6.17 22.32 -7.10
N ARG A 364 4.91 22.28 -7.61
CA ARG A 364 4.55 22.89 -8.88
C ARG A 364 4.89 24.36 -8.92
N PHE A 365 4.45 25.13 -7.92
CA PHE A 365 4.73 26.56 -7.81
C PHE A 365 6.23 26.86 -7.89
N ALA A 366 7.04 26.21 -7.05
CA ALA A 366 8.48 26.45 -7.02
C ALA A 366 9.15 26.16 -8.37
N THR A 367 8.69 25.10 -9.06
CA THR A 367 9.28 24.70 -10.34
C THR A 367 8.85 25.60 -11.49
N ASP A 368 7.57 25.99 -11.54
CA ASP A 368 7.07 26.93 -12.54
C ASP A 368 7.81 28.27 -12.40
N TRP A 369 7.92 28.78 -11.16
CA TRP A 369 8.73 29.98 -10.86
C TRP A 369 10.20 29.84 -11.31
N TYR A 370 10.81 28.65 -11.07
CA TYR A 370 12.21 28.40 -11.44
C TYR A 370 12.41 28.51 -12.96
N PHE A 371 11.53 27.89 -13.74
CA PHE A 371 11.65 27.95 -15.19
C PHE A 371 11.38 29.34 -15.76
N GLU A 372 10.49 30.11 -15.15
CA GLU A 372 10.21 31.49 -15.55
C GLU A 372 11.36 32.44 -15.24
N ASN A 373 12.06 32.29 -14.10
CA ASN A 373 12.99 33.25 -13.58
C ASN A 373 14.47 32.84 -13.77
N ILE A 374 14.80 31.55 -13.71
CA ILE A 374 16.16 31.01 -13.80
C ILE A 374 16.38 30.33 -15.17
N GLY A 375 15.43 29.53 -15.62
CA GLY A 375 15.46 28.85 -16.91
C GLY A 375 16.30 27.56 -16.93
N LEU A 376 16.88 27.26 -18.08
CA LEU A 376 17.60 26.01 -18.35
C LEU A 376 19.09 26.10 -17.99
N PRO A 377 19.75 24.96 -17.63
CA PRO A 377 21.19 24.92 -17.39
C PRO A 377 21.99 25.45 -18.58
N LYS A 378 23.05 26.22 -18.29
CA LYS A 378 23.92 26.81 -19.32
C LYS A 378 25.07 25.90 -19.73
N GLU A 379 25.53 25.04 -18.80
CA GLU A 379 26.65 24.12 -19.00
C GLU A 379 26.29 22.71 -18.53
N PRO A 380 26.76 21.68 -19.25
CA PRO A 380 26.55 20.28 -18.86
C PRO A 380 27.41 19.91 -17.65
N PHE A 381 27.06 18.85 -16.97
CA PHE A 381 27.93 18.21 -15.98
C PHE A 381 29.23 17.73 -16.64
N PRO A 382 30.39 17.89 -15.99
CA PRO A 382 31.68 17.50 -16.55
C PRO A 382 31.82 15.96 -16.62
N VAL A 383 32.20 15.44 -17.78
CA VAL A 383 32.55 14.02 -17.94
C VAL A 383 33.91 13.75 -17.33
N THR A 384 33.94 13.00 -16.24
CA THR A 384 35.16 12.68 -15.46
C THR A 384 35.49 11.20 -15.38
N LYS A 385 34.56 10.33 -15.82
CA LYS A 385 34.68 8.86 -15.78
C LYS A 385 35.02 8.30 -17.14
N GLY A 386 35.81 7.21 -17.19
CA GLY A 386 36.24 6.58 -18.44
C GLY A 386 35.21 5.66 -19.11
N HIS A 387 34.17 5.26 -18.39
CA HIS A 387 33.13 4.39 -18.93
C HIS A 387 31.97 5.22 -19.51
N LYS A 388 31.34 4.74 -20.56
CA LYS A 388 30.09 5.24 -21.09
C LYS A 388 28.94 4.27 -20.75
N VAL A 389 27.74 4.81 -20.56
CA VAL A 389 26.54 4.03 -20.20
C VAL A 389 25.46 4.26 -21.25
N ALA A 390 24.80 3.20 -21.69
CA ALA A 390 23.64 3.25 -22.55
C ALA A 390 22.35 3.08 -21.72
N VAL A 391 21.32 3.80 -22.09
CA VAL A 391 19.98 3.68 -21.51
C VAL A 391 18.99 3.40 -22.66
N VAL A 392 18.14 2.41 -22.51
CA VAL A 392 17.09 2.03 -23.48
C VAL A 392 15.75 2.52 -22.96
N GLY A 393 15.21 3.53 -23.62
CA GLY A 393 13.94 4.20 -23.29
C GLY A 393 14.14 5.56 -22.59
N ALA A 394 13.56 6.62 -23.19
CA ALA A 394 13.54 7.99 -22.65
C ALA A 394 12.31 8.28 -21.80
N GLY A 395 11.78 7.29 -21.08
CA GLY A 395 10.76 7.47 -20.05
C GLY A 395 11.34 7.98 -18.71
N PRO A 396 10.50 8.22 -17.68
CA PRO A 396 10.94 8.77 -16.39
C PRO A 396 12.07 7.98 -15.74
N ALA A 397 12.05 6.65 -15.79
CA ALA A 397 13.10 5.81 -15.20
C ALA A 397 14.43 5.97 -15.94
N GLY A 398 14.40 5.89 -17.30
CA GLY A 398 15.60 6.00 -18.11
C GLY A 398 16.25 7.37 -18.03
N LEU A 399 15.47 8.44 -18.19
CA LEU A 399 15.98 9.81 -18.10
C LEU A 399 16.49 10.14 -16.70
N THR A 400 15.85 9.64 -15.64
CA THR A 400 16.35 9.79 -14.26
C THR A 400 17.69 9.10 -14.08
N CYS A 401 17.84 7.86 -14.56
CA CYS A 401 19.09 7.13 -14.53
C CYS A 401 20.19 7.92 -15.28
N GLY A 402 19.87 8.41 -16.49
CA GLY A 402 20.77 9.20 -17.30
C GLY A 402 21.22 10.49 -16.59
N TYR A 403 20.28 11.21 -15.98
CA TYR A 403 20.57 12.44 -15.24
C TYR A 403 21.58 12.22 -14.10
N TYR A 404 21.32 11.23 -13.22
CA TYR A 404 22.22 10.99 -12.09
C TYR A 404 23.58 10.43 -12.52
N LEU A 405 23.64 9.56 -13.53
CA LEU A 405 24.91 9.09 -14.06
C LEU A 405 25.72 10.22 -14.71
N SER A 406 25.05 11.15 -15.42
CA SER A 406 25.71 12.34 -15.95
C SER A 406 26.24 13.22 -14.83
N GLN A 407 25.46 13.45 -13.76
CA GLN A 407 25.89 14.17 -12.56
C GLN A 407 27.10 13.51 -11.88
N MET A 408 27.19 12.18 -11.90
CA MET A 408 28.34 11.41 -11.38
C MET A 408 29.56 11.43 -12.31
N GLY A 409 29.46 12.08 -13.48
CA GLY A 409 30.54 12.27 -14.45
C GLY A 409 30.69 11.18 -15.50
N TYR A 410 29.66 10.37 -15.74
CA TYR A 410 29.63 9.39 -16.84
C TYR A 410 29.11 10.04 -18.14
N LYS A 411 29.62 9.55 -19.27
CA LYS A 411 28.99 9.84 -20.56
C LYS A 411 27.79 8.93 -20.75
N VAL A 412 26.60 9.53 -20.89
CA VAL A 412 25.33 8.78 -21.00
C VAL A 412 24.68 9.05 -22.34
N THR A 413 24.25 7.97 -23.02
CA THR A 413 23.44 8.03 -24.25
C THR A 413 22.14 7.26 -24.02
N VAL A 414 21.01 7.94 -24.23
CA VAL A 414 19.67 7.38 -24.15
C VAL A 414 19.19 7.07 -25.57
N TYR A 415 18.68 5.88 -25.80
CA TYR A 415 18.09 5.43 -27.07
C TYR A 415 16.57 5.35 -26.89
N GLU A 416 15.84 6.12 -27.69
CA GLU A 416 14.38 6.19 -27.66
C GLU A 416 13.82 5.74 -29.01
N ALA A 417 12.85 4.83 -28.97
CA ALA A 417 12.23 4.29 -30.19
C ALA A 417 11.30 5.30 -30.87
N GLN A 418 10.71 6.18 -30.07
CA GLN A 418 9.76 7.20 -30.55
C GLN A 418 10.49 8.48 -30.97
N SER A 419 9.78 9.33 -31.71
CA SER A 419 10.25 10.67 -32.10
C SER A 419 10.18 11.69 -30.95
N VAL A 420 9.58 11.34 -29.80
CA VAL A 420 9.39 12.18 -28.61
C VAL A 420 9.82 11.45 -27.37
N GLY A 421 10.37 12.19 -26.40
CA GLY A 421 10.75 11.66 -25.09
C GLY A 421 9.63 11.74 -24.05
N GLY A 422 9.92 11.21 -22.86
CA GLY A 422 9.00 11.20 -21.72
C GLY A 422 8.24 9.87 -21.56
N GLY A 423 8.36 8.94 -22.52
CA GLY A 423 7.62 7.68 -22.51
C GLY A 423 6.11 7.94 -22.38
N MET A 424 5.43 7.24 -21.48
CA MET A 424 3.98 7.38 -21.27
C MET A 424 3.56 8.83 -20.95
N LEU A 425 4.40 9.62 -20.26
CA LEU A 425 4.12 11.05 -20.00
C LEU A 425 4.00 11.86 -21.29
N GLY A 426 4.87 11.59 -22.26
CA GLY A 426 4.91 12.31 -23.53
C GLY A 426 3.83 11.86 -24.52
N ILE A 427 3.40 10.59 -24.46
CA ILE A 427 2.56 9.98 -25.49
C ILE A 427 1.14 9.61 -25.05
N THR A 428 0.85 9.46 -23.73
CA THR A 428 -0.50 9.01 -23.29
C THR A 428 -1.15 9.90 -22.25
N VAL A 429 -0.40 10.55 -21.36
CA VAL A 429 -1.03 11.43 -20.37
C VAL A 429 -1.65 12.64 -21.08
N PRO A 430 -2.96 12.92 -20.89
CA PRO A 430 -3.64 14.00 -21.61
C PRO A 430 -3.09 15.39 -21.29
N GLU A 431 -3.15 16.32 -22.26
CA GLU A 431 -2.63 17.69 -22.10
C GLU A 431 -3.34 18.48 -21.01
N PHE A 432 -4.62 18.22 -20.77
CA PHE A 432 -5.37 18.87 -19.70
C PHE A 432 -4.89 18.49 -18.28
N ARG A 433 -4.09 17.40 -18.13
CA ARG A 433 -3.40 17.02 -16.89
C ARG A 433 -1.93 17.40 -16.89
N LEU A 434 -1.27 17.28 -18.06
CA LEU A 434 0.16 17.53 -18.20
C LEU A 434 0.45 18.15 -19.58
N PRO A 435 0.58 19.49 -19.66
CA PRO A 435 0.92 20.17 -20.89
C PRO A 435 2.22 19.65 -21.50
N ARG A 436 2.28 19.60 -22.84
CA ARG A 436 3.42 19.05 -23.58
C ARG A 436 4.70 19.86 -23.30
N GLU A 437 4.59 21.17 -23.28
CA GLU A 437 5.71 22.08 -23.04
C GLU A 437 6.40 21.84 -21.69
N ILE A 438 5.68 21.39 -20.69
CA ILE A 438 6.25 21.08 -19.35
C ILE A 438 7.16 19.86 -19.43
N ILE A 439 6.75 18.83 -20.16
CA ILE A 439 7.58 17.61 -20.35
C ILE A 439 8.80 17.93 -21.17
N GLU A 440 8.61 18.65 -22.29
CA GLU A 440 9.70 19.04 -23.19
C GLU A 440 10.73 19.90 -22.45
N GLN A 441 10.28 20.80 -21.60
CA GLN A 441 11.15 21.66 -20.81
C GLN A 441 11.99 20.86 -19.79
N GLU A 442 11.43 19.87 -19.12
CA GLU A 442 12.18 19.01 -18.19
C GLU A 442 13.12 18.04 -18.90
N ILE A 443 12.74 17.53 -20.07
CA ILE A 443 13.64 16.70 -20.89
C ILE A 443 14.81 17.56 -21.43
N GLU A 444 14.52 18.78 -21.88
CA GLU A 444 15.57 19.70 -22.32
C GLU A 444 16.51 20.08 -21.17
N PHE A 445 15.98 20.25 -19.94
CA PHE A 445 16.80 20.44 -18.75
C PHE A 445 17.78 19.27 -18.58
N ILE A 446 17.31 18.02 -18.63
CA ILE A 446 18.12 16.81 -18.49
C ILE A 446 19.16 16.73 -19.63
N ARG A 447 18.76 17.03 -20.86
CA ARG A 447 19.64 17.04 -22.02
C ARG A 447 20.79 18.06 -21.85
N ARG A 448 20.48 19.24 -21.35
CA ARG A 448 21.49 20.29 -21.08
C ARG A 448 22.41 19.94 -19.91
N CYS A 449 21.97 19.07 -19.00
CA CYS A 449 22.86 18.53 -17.98
C CYS A 449 23.90 17.53 -18.50
N GLY A 450 23.87 17.18 -19.81
CA GLY A 450 24.89 16.36 -20.46
C GLY A 450 24.43 14.96 -20.87
N VAL A 451 23.13 14.68 -20.81
CA VAL A 451 22.54 13.42 -21.31
C VAL A 451 22.28 13.56 -22.80
N GLU A 452 22.91 12.70 -23.61
CA GLU A 452 22.64 12.58 -25.05
C GLU A 452 21.40 11.72 -25.26
N ILE A 453 20.41 12.24 -26.02
CA ILE A 453 19.15 11.51 -26.32
C ILE A 453 19.03 11.35 -27.82
N ASN A 454 18.96 10.08 -28.27
CA ASN A 454 18.78 9.69 -29.66
C ASN A 454 17.34 9.18 -29.84
N TYR A 455 16.54 10.01 -30.50
CA TYR A 455 15.18 9.66 -30.90
C TYR A 455 15.16 8.82 -32.18
N ASP A 456 14.04 8.20 -32.51
CA ASP A 456 13.86 7.32 -33.65
C ASP A 456 14.96 6.25 -33.74
N SER A 457 15.43 5.79 -32.60
CA SER A 457 16.57 4.89 -32.44
C SER A 457 16.20 3.66 -31.62
N PRO A 458 15.31 2.80 -32.14
CA PRO A 458 14.87 1.60 -31.42
C PRO A 458 16.04 0.66 -31.18
N ILE A 459 16.03 0.03 -30.01
CA ILE A 459 16.84 -1.15 -29.73
C ILE A 459 15.92 -2.34 -30.03
N ASP A 460 16.30 -3.19 -30.99
CA ASP A 460 15.49 -4.28 -31.49
C ASP A 460 16.37 -5.41 -32.08
N ALA A 461 15.80 -6.26 -32.94
CA ALA A 461 16.53 -7.34 -33.60
C ALA A 461 17.64 -6.85 -34.55
N THR A 462 17.65 -5.59 -34.98
CA THR A 462 18.65 -4.99 -35.86
C THR A 462 19.79 -4.31 -35.09
N ARG A 463 19.53 -3.90 -33.85
CA ARG A 463 20.52 -3.36 -32.94
C ARG A 463 20.14 -3.79 -31.53
N THR A 464 20.82 -4.80 -31.03
CA THR A 464 20.51 -5.46 -29.77
C THR A 464 21.17 -4.78 -28.57
N VAL A 465 20.80 -5.19 -27.36
CA VAL A 465 21.48 -4.79 -26.10
C VAL A 465 22.94 -5.28 -26.13
N ASN A 466 23.22 -6.48 -26.69
CA ASN A 466 24.55 -7.00 -26.82
C ASN A 466 25.42 -6.18 -27.78
N ASP A 467 24.83 -5.60 -28.84
CA ASP A 467 25.56 -4.70 -29.75
C ASP A 467 26.01 -3.44 -29.00
N LEU A 468 25.19 -2.88 -28.11
CA LEU A 468 25.59 -1.75 -27.26
C LEU A 468 26.80 -2.12 -26.37
N MET A 469 26.81 -3.30 -25.78
CA MET A 469 27.97 -3.78 -25.01
C MET A 469 29.21 -3.92 -25.90
N ALA A 470 29.06 -4.46 -27.12
CA ALA A 470 30.13 -4.58 -28.11
C ALA A 470 30.64 -3.21 -28.62
N GLU A 471 29.79 -2.19 -28.66
CA GLU A 471 30.16 -0.80 -28.95
C GLU A 471 31.00 -0.16 -27.83
N GLY A 472 31.23 -0.87 -26.72
CA GLY A 472 32.08 -0.45 -25.59
C GLY A 472 31.34 0.34 -24.53
N TYR A 473 30.01 0.22 -24.40
CA TYR A 473 29.32 0.65 -23.20
C TYR A 473 29.69 -0.25 -22.03
N GLY A 474 30.00 0.38 -20.89
CA GLY A 474 30.38 -0.35 -19.66
C GLY A 474 29.19 -0.95 -18.93
N ALA A 475 27.99 -0.38 -19.16
CA ALA A 475 26.73 -0.89 -18.67
C ALA A 475 25.56 -0.43 -19.58
N VAL A 476 24.47 -1.20 -19.54
CA VAL A 476 23.21 -0.89 -20.22
C VAL A 476 22.07 -0.94 -19.21
N PHE A 477 21.22 0.08 -19.21
CA PHE A 477 19.99 0.13 -18.41
C PHE A 477 18.76 0.04 -19.30
N ILE A 478 17.92 -0.98 -19.13
CA ILE A 478 16.70 -1.20 -19.89
C ILE A 478 15.52 -0.62 -19.11
N ALA A 479 14.91 0.44 -19.65
CA ALA A 479 13.80 1.19 -19.07
C ALA A 479 12.66 1.40 -20.10
N ALA A 480 12.32 0.35 -20.85
CA ALA A 480 11.37 0.41 -21.97
C ALA A 480 9.89 0.57 -21.54
N GLY A 481 9.60 0.53 -20.25
CA GLY A 481 8.25 0.74 -19.69
C GLY A 481 7.29 -0.43 -19.93
N ALA A 482 5.97 -0.15 -19.82
CA ALA A 482 4.89 -1.10 -20.03
C ALA A 482 3.90 -0.48 -21.04
N GLN A 483 4.16 -0.69 -22.33
CA GLN A 483 3.45 0.00 -23.42
C GLN A 483 2.43 -0.89 -24.14
N ALA A 484 2.43 -2.20 -23.92
CA ALA A 484 1.46 -3.10 -24.53
C ALA A 484 0.12 -3.04 -23.78
N SER A 485 -0.98 -2.78 -24.51
CA SER A 485 -2.32 -2.91 -23.95
C SER A 485 -2.64 -4.39 -23.72
N LEU A 486 -3.29 -4.69 -22.59
CA LEU A 486 -3.84 -6.02 -22.37
C LEU A 486 -5.18 -6.17 -23.10
N GLU A 487 -5.40 -7.34 -23.65
CA GLU A 487 -6.66 -7.75 -24.28
C GLU A 487 -7.55 -8.45 -23.25
N MET A 488 -8.86 -8.39 -23.47
CA MET A 488 -9.84 -9.07 -22.63
C MET A 488 -10.02 -10.54 -23.02
N GLY A 489 -9.73 -10.88 -24.27
CA GLY A 489 -9.92 -12.20 -24.86
C GLY A 489 -11.39 -12.58 -25.01
N ILE A 490 -12.25 -11.63 -25.31
CA ILE A 490 -13.68 -11.84 -25.52
C ILE A 490 -14.06 -11.79 -27.02
N GLU A 491 -15.20 -12.38 -27.35
CA GLU A 491 -15.73 -12.39 -28.72
C GLU A 491 -15.92 -10.96 -29.24
N GLY A 492 -15.48 -10.69 -30.45
CA GLY A 492 -15.58 -9.39 -31.12
C GLY A 492 -14.46 -8.40 -30.85
N GLU A 493 -13.45 -8.75 -30.02
CA GLU A 493 -12.32 -7.87 -29.70
C GLU A 493 -11.28 -7.79 -30.84
N ASP A 494 -11.03 -8.90 -31.55
CA ASP A 494 -9.94 -9.05 -32.54
C ASP A 494 -10.29 -8.57 -33.98
N GLU A 495 -11.50 -8.10 -34.23
CA GLU A 495 -12.01 -7.97 -35.59
C GLU A 495 -11.78 -6.60 -36.26
N GLY A 496 -11.07 -5.68 -35.56
CA GLY A 496 -10.67 -4.38 -36.14
C GLY A 496 -11.84 -3.50 -36.58
N ALA A 497 -13.01 -3.66 -35.91
CA ALA A 497 -14.21 -2.91 -36.24
C ALA A 497 -14.00 -1.41 -35.96
N ASP A 498 -14.55 -0.56 -36.84
CA ASP A 498 -14.58 0.88 -36.60
C ASP A 498 -15.35 1.20 -35.31
N GLY A 499 -14.83 2.09 -34.49
CA GLY A 499 -15.36 2.38 -33.14
C GLY A 499 -14.82 1.50 -32.03
N LEU A 500 -13.94 0.53 -32.30
CA LEU A 500 -13.21 -0.22 -31.29
C LEU A 500 -11.80 0.35 -31.09
N TYR A 501 -11.47 0.74 -29.85
CA TYR A 501 -10.18 1.33 -29.51
C TYR A 501 -9.54 0.64 -28.31
N HIS A 502 -8.22 0.60 -28.28
CA HIS A 502 -7.46 0.32 -27.04
C HIS A 502 -7.02 1.63 -26.40
N GLY A 503 -7.23 1.77 -25.08
CA GLY A 503 -7.12 3.03 -24.35
C GLY A 503 -5.76 3.72 -24.51
N LEU A 504 -4.64 2.99 -24.40
CA LEU A 504 -3.32 3.58 -24.58
C LEU A 504 -3.11 4.13 -26.00
N LYS A 505 -3.53 3.34 -27.01
CA LYS A 505 -3.42 3.75 -28.40
C LYS A 505 -4.33 4.93 -28.71
N PHE A 506 -5.55 4.95 -28.16
CA PHE A 506 -6.48 6.06 -28.30
C PHE A 506 -5.88 7.36 -27.75
N LEU A 507 -5.36 7.33 -26.54
CA LEU A 507 -4.71 8.50 -25.92
C LEU A 507 -3.47 8.93 -26.71
N ALA A 508 -2.63 7.96 -27.13
CA ALA A 508 -1.42 8.24 -27.90
C ALA A 508 -1.75 8.87 -29.28
N ASP A 509 -2.75 8.36 -29.95
CA ASP A 509 -3.18 8.87 -31.26
C ASP A 509 -3.65 10.32 -31.15
N ILE A 510 -4.44 10.67 -30.15
CA ILE A 510 -4.87 12.06 -29.87
C ILE A 510 -3.68 12.92 -29.48
N ARG A 511 -2.84 12.46 -28.58
CA ARG A 511 -1.67 13.20 -28.09
C ARG A 511 -0.65 13.48 -29.21
N THR A 512 -0.53 12.61 -30.20
CA THR A 512 0.33 12.79 -31.39
C THR A 512 -0.33 13.58 -32.50
N GLY A 513 -1.56 14.08 -32.29
CA GLY A 513 -2.25 14.99 -33.23
C GLY A 513 -3.07 14.28 -34.30
N LYS A 514 -3.43 13.00 -34.10
CA LYS A 514 -4.43 12.37 -34.97
C LYS A 514 -5.81 12.94 -34.66
N ASP A 515 -6.52 13.29 -35.71
CA ASP A 515 -7.88 13.80 -35.63
C ASP A 515 -8.85 12.64 -35.39
N ILE A 516 -9.16 12.39 -34.11
CA ILE A 516 -10.18 11.43 -33.68
C ILE A 516 -11.38 12.21 -33.19
N HIS A 517 -12.52 11.96 -33.77
CA HIS A 517 -13.79 12.57 -33.41
C HIS A 517 -14.79 11.47 -33.02
N LEU A 518 -15.24 11.48 -31.78
CA LEU A 518 -16.24 10.56 -31.29
C LEU A 518 -17.62 11.24 -31.28
N THR A 519 -18.66 10.46 -31.46
CA THR A 519 -20.05 10.92 -31.39
C THR A 519 -20.89 9.92 -30.61
N GLY A 520 -22.02 10.38 -30.04
CA GLY A 520 -22.97 9.51 -29.37
C GLY A 520 -22.46 8.92 -28.07
N LYS A 521 -22.73 7.63 -27.85
CA LYS A 521 -22.43 6.91 -26.64
C LYS A 521 -21.12 6.16 -26.75
N VAL A 522 -20.23 6.40 -25.80
CA VAL A 522 -18.91 5.74 -25.68
C VAL A 522 -18.85 4.93 -24.39
N ILE A 523 -18.51 3.65 -24.51
CA ILE A 523 -18.31 2.74 -23.40
C ILE A 523 -16.81 2.55 -23.17
N VAL A 524 -16.36 2.82 -21.94
CA VAL A 524 -14.98 2.57 -21.50
C VAL A 524 -14.97 1.37 -20.56
N ILE A 525 -14.11 0.40 -20.83
CA ILE A 525 -13.99 -0.83 -20.04
C ILE A 525 -12.71 -0.77 -19.22
N GLY A 526 -12.85 -0.69 -17.90
CA GLY A 526 -11.72 -0.66 -16.98
C GLY A 526 -11.95 0.24 -15.78
N GLY A 527 -11.06 0.19 -14.78
CA GLY A 527 -11.18 0.96 -13.53
C GLY A 527 -9.87 1.60 -13.08
N GLY A 528 -8.85 1.66 -13.95
CA GLY A 528 -7.56 2.28 -13.65
C GLY A 528 -7.49 3.75 -14.12
N ASN A 529 -6.38 4.43 -13.80
CA ASN A 529 -6.16 5.84 -14.21
C ASN A 529 -6.27 6.03 -15.73
N VAL A 530 -5.84 5.05 -16.52
CA VAL A 530 -5.98 5.10 -17.98
C VAL A 530 -7.45 5.15 -18.40
N ALA A 531 -8.34 4.42 -17.72
CA ALA A 531 -9.78 4.46 -17.99
C ALA A 531 -10.38 5.84 -17.68
N MET A 532 -9.93 6.49 -16.59
CA MET A 532 -10.33 7.87 -16.27
C MET A 532 -9.85 8.85 -17.33
N ASP A 533 -8.59 8.77 -17.72
CA ASP A 533 -7.99 9.62 -18.76
C ASP A 533 -8.69 9.43 -20.12
N VAL A 534 -9.00 8.19 -20.48
CA VAL A 534 -9.75 7.84 -21.71
C VAL A 534 -11.15 8.44 -21.69
N ALA A 535 -11.90 8.24 -20.60
CA ALA A 535 -13.28 8.73 -20.50
C ALA A 535 -13.35 10.26 -20.57
N ARG A 536 -12.49 10.95 -19.84
CA ARG A 536 -12.39 12.42 -19.85
C ARG A 536 -11.92 12.95 -21.21
N THR A 537 -11.03 12.22 -21.90
CA THR A 537 -10.58 12.55 -23.25
C THR A 537 -11.70 12.32 -24.26
N ALA A 538 -12.48 11.24 -24.14
CA ALA A 538 -13.60 10.95 -25.04
C ALA A 538 -14.64 12.09 -25.04
N LEU A 539 -14.94 12.68 -23.87
CA LEU A 539 -15.80 13.87 -23.78
C LEU A 539 -15.24 15.05 -24.61
N ARG A 540 -13.91 15.29 -24.50
CA ARG A 540 -13.24 16.41 -25.18
C ARG A 540 -13.14 16.25 -26.70
N VAL A 541 -13.19 15.01 -27.18
CA VAL A 541 -13.20 14.74 -28.63
C VAL A 541 -14.60 14.49 -29.21
N GLY A 542 -15.67 14.82 -28.46
CA GLY A 542 -17.01 14.97 -28.98
C GLY A 542 -18.04 13.93 -28.54
N ALA A 543 -17.69 12.95 -27.69
CA ALA A 543 -18.65 12.01 -27.12
C ALA A 543 -19.70 12.73 -26.26
N GLN A 544 -20.99 12.36 -26.40
CA GLN A 544 -22.09 12.97 -25.67
C GLN A 544 -22.49 12.21 -24.40
N ASP A 545 -22.30 10.89 -24.38
CA ASP A 545 -22.59 10.00 -23.26
C ASP A 545 -21.41 9.07 -23.06
N VAL A 546 -20.66 9.26 -21.98
CA VAL A 546 -19.47 8.44 -21.66
C VAL A 546 -19.72 7.63 -20.41
N GLN A 547 -19.64 6.32 -20.51
CA GLN A 547 -19.92 5.40 -19.43
C GLN A 547 -18.73 4.44 -19.21
N ILE A 548 -18.32 4.31 -17.93
CA ILE A 548 -17.28 3.36 -17.52
C ILE A 548 -17.93 2.12 -16.93
N TYR A 549 -17.56 0.95 -17.42
CA TYR A 549 -17.98 -0.33 -16.86
C TYR A 549 -16.79 -1.03 -16.19
N TYR A 550 -17.00 -1.40 -14.92
CA TYR A 550 -15.95 -2.02 -14.10
C TYR A 550 -16.45 -3.30 -13.41
N ARG A 551 -15.64 -4.35 -13.49
CA ARG A 551 -16.00 -5.70 -13.00
C ARG A 551 -16.03 -5.87 -11.48
N ARG A 552 -15.63 -4.86 -10.69
CA ARG A 552 -15.65 -4.87 -9.22
C ARG A 552 -16.37 -3.63 -8.69
N THR A 553 -16.32 -3.40 -7.38
CA THR A 553 -16.95 -2.21 -6.78
C THR A 553 -16.14 -0.94 -7.09
N VAL A 554 -16.73 0.23 -6.87
CA VAL A 554 -16.04 1.52 -7.05
C VAL A 554 -14.85 1.65 -6.09
N GLU A 555 -14.99 1.15 -4.85
CA GLU A 555 -13.94 1.16 -3.84
C GLU A 555 -12.76 0.24 -4.20
N GLU A 556 -12.97 -0.74 -5.06
CA GLU A 556 -11.93 -1.63 -5.59
C GLU A 556 -11.28 -1.09 -6.88
N MET A 557 -11.69 0.07 -7.37
CA MET A 557 -11.07 0.69 -8.55
C MET A 557 -9.62 1.08 -8.23
N PRO A 558 -8.64 0.69 -9.05
CA PRO A 558 -7.23 1.08 -8.85
C PRO A 558 -6.95 2.53 -9.26
N ALA A 559 -7.90 3.22 -9.89
CA ALA A 559 -7.77 4.63 -10.21
C ALA A 559 -7.70 5.48 -8.94
N TRP A 560 -7.04 6.60 -9.06
CA TRP A 560 -6.93 7.60 -8.01
C TRP A 560 -8.32 8.18 -7.69
N GLU A 561 -8.67 8.29 -6.40
CA GLU A 561 -9.99 8.73 -5.96
C GLU A 561 -10.38 10.10 -6.54
N LYS A 562 -9.45 11.06 -6.53
CA LYS A 562 -9.65 12.38 -7.14
C LYS A 562 -9.88 12.30 -8.67
N ASP A 563 -9.19 11.41 -9.38
CA ASP A 563 -9.39 11.23 -10.82
C ASP A 563 -10.78 10.63 -11.13
N ILE A 564 -11.30 9.79 -10.21
CA ILE A 564 -12.68 9.26 -10.28
C ILE A 564 -13.69 10.39 -10.05
N GLU A 565 -13.48 11.19 -8.99
CA GLU A 565 -14.34 12.34 -8.66
C GLU A 565 -14.39 13.35 -9.82
N GLU A 566 -13.23 13.73 -10.36
CA GLU A 566 -13.15 14.65 -11.50
C GLU A 566 -13.84 14.11 -12.76
N ALA A 567 -13.75 12.80 -13.02
CA ALA A 567 -14.45 12.17 -14.14
C ALA A 567 -15.97 12.23 -13.95
N ILE A 568 -16.46 11.96 -12.74
CA ILE A 568 -17.91 12.05 -12.41
C ILE A 568 -18.41 13.51 -12.53
N GLU A 569 -17.62 14.47 -12.02
CA GLU A 569 -17.96 15.90 -12.15
C GLU A 569 -18.05 16.36 -13.62
N GLU A 570 -17.21 15.78 -14.50
CA GLU A 570 -17.23 16.04 -15.95
C GLU A 570 -18.40 15.33 -16.68
N GLY A 571 -19.21 14.53 -15.97
CA GLY A 571 -20.42 13.88 -16.49
C GLY A 571 -20.22 12.42 -16.90
N VAL A 572 -19.09 11.78 -16.54
CA VAL A 572 -18.87 10.35 -16.76
C VAL A 572 -19.70 9.52 -15.78
N VAL A 573 -20.42 8.52 -16.28
CA VAL A 573 -21.21 7.61 -15.44
C VAL A 573 -20.44 6.31 -15.22
N ILE A 574 -20.36 5.85 -13.96
CA ILE A 574 -19.62 4.62 -13.61
C ILE A 574 -20.60 3.51 -13.22
N HIS A 575 -20.48 2.37 -13.87
CA HIS A 575 -21.28 1.16 -13.66
C HIS A 575 -20.40 0.05 -13.05
N PRO A 576 -20.40 -0.14 -11.72
CA PRO A 576 -19.63 -1.20 -11.07
C PRO A 576 -20.31 -2.57 -11.17
N LEU A 577 -19.53 -3.62 -10.95
CA LEU A 577 -19.95 -5.02 -10.91
C LEU A 577 -20.48 -5.54 -12.26
N TRP A 578 -19.92 -5.08 -13.36
CA TRP A 578 -20.18 -5.56 -14.70
C TRP A 578 -18.89 -5.98 -15.41
N ALA A 579 -18.80 -7.24 -15.79
CA ALA A 579 -17.68 -7.77 -16.58
C ALA A 579 -18.08 -7.81 -18.08
N PRO A 580 -17.18 -7.45 -18.99
CA PRO A 580 -17.45 -7.53 -20.42
C PRO A 580 -17.54 -8.99 -20.86
N LYS A 581 -18.47 -9.28 -21.76
CA LYS A 581 -18.73 -10.64 -22.28
C LYS A 581 -18.46 -10.75 -23.77
N ARG A 582 -18.96 -9.80 -24.56
CA ARG A 582 -18.83 -9.80 -26.00
C ARG A 582 -18.99 -8.39 -26.54
N ILE A 583 -18.16 -7.98 -27.51
CA ILE A 583 -18.35 -6.75 -28.30
C ILE A 583 -19.26 -7.09 -29.49
N VAL A 584 -20.28 -6.26 -29.69
CA VAL A 584 -21.26 -6.43 -30.76
C VAL A 584 -20.93 -5.47 -31.90
N HIS A 585 -20.84 -5.98 -33.14
CA HIS A 585 -20.61 -5.21 -34.32
C HIS A 585 -21.46 -5.75 -35.50
N ASP A 586 -21.67 -4.92 -36.51
CA ASP A 586 -22.43 -5.29 -37.72
C ASP A 586 -21.54 -5.88 -38.84
N GLY A 587 -20.26 -6.14 -38.52
CA GLY A 587 -19.22 -6.62 -39.43
C GLY A 587 -18.22 -5.53 -39.86
N GLU A 588 -18.58 -4.26 -39.76
CA GLU A 588 -17.70 -3.12 -40.06
C GLU A 588 -17.55 -2.18 -38.86
N LYS A 589 -18.63 -1.97 -38.10
CA LYS A 589 -18.67 -0.97 -37.02
C LYS A 589 -19.19 -1.59 -35.71
N VAL A 590 -18.65 -1.12 -34.58
CA VAL A 590 -19.19 -1.42 -33.24
C VAL A 590 -20.61 -0.86 -33.12
N THR A 591 -21.53 -1.66 -32.61
CA THR A 591 -22.92 -1.30 -32.35
C THR A 591 -23.30 -1.43 -30.87
N GLY A 592 -22.46 -2.08 -30.06
CA GLY A 592 -22.72 -2.25 -28.65
C GLY A 592 -21.78 -3.23 -27.97
N ILE A 593 -22.10 -3.56 -26.74
CA ILE A 593 -21.37 -4.54 -25.92
C ILE A 593 -22.32 -5.26 -24.96
N ASP A 594 -22.09 -6.55 -24.78
CA ASP A 594 -22.77 -7.36 -23.77
C ASP A 594 -21.92 -7.43 -22.50
N PHE A 595 -22.56 -7.17 -21.36
CA PHE A 595 -21.97 -7.31 -20.03
C PHE A 595 -22.66 -8.39 -19.24
N ILE A 596 -21.92 -9.03 -18.35
CA ILE A 596 -22.39 -10.03 -17.41
C ILE A 596 -22.19 -9.53 -15.98
N ARG A 597 -23.20 -9.74 -15.12
CA ARG A 597 -23.12 -9.34 -13.72
C ARG A 597 -22.00 -10.09 -13.02
N SER A 598 -21.19 -9.36 -12.27
CA SER A 598 -20.05 -9.92 -11.55
C SER A 598 -20.16 -9.65 -10.05
N LYS A 599 -19.60 -10.57 -9.26
CA LYS A 599 -19.43 -10.39 -7.81
C LYS A 599 -18.10 -10.99 -7.37
N THR A 600 -17.44 -10.37 -6.41
CA THR A 600 -16.27 -10.96 -5.76
C THR A 600 -16.73 -12.04 -4.79
N VAL A 601 -16.29 -13.27 -4.97
CA VAL A 601 -16.49 -14.37 -4.03
C VAL A 601 -15.15 -14.80 -3.47
N PHE A 602 -15.15 -15.14 -2.18
CA PHE A 602 -13.95 -15.60 -1.50
C PHE A 602 -14.01 -17.14 -1.39
N ASP A 603 -12.91 -17.80 -1.71
CA ASP A 603 -12.76 -19.25 -1.53
C ASP A 603 -12.49 -19.59 -0.05
N GLU A 604 -12.47 -20.88 0.26
CA GLU A 604 -12.23 -21.36 1.63
C GLU A 604 -10.81 -21.06 2.13
N GLU A 605 -9.87 -20.76 1.22
CA GLU A 605 -8.48 -20.40 1.53
C GLU A 605 -8.30 -18.87 1.61
N GLY A 606 -9.38 -18.11 1.40
CA GLY A 606 -9.41 -16.64 1.43
C GLY A 606 -8.90 -15.97 0.16
N GLY A 607 -8.69 -16.74 -0.89
CA GLY A 607 -8.47 -16.21 -2.23
C GLY A 607 -9.74 -15.56 -2.75
N SER A 608 -9.61 -14.36 -3.34
CA SER A 608 -10.75 -13.71 -4.00
C SER A 608 -10.79 -14.09 -5.47
N ARG A 609 -11.95 -14.54 -5.94
CA ARG A 609 -12.20 -14.74 -7.36
C ARG A 609 -13.44 -14.00 -7.81
N LEU A 610 -13.46 -13.62 -9.06
CA LEU A 610 -14.64 -13.07 -9.69
C LEU A 610 -15.60 -14.22 -10.02
N SER A 611 -16.86 -14.11 -9.61
CA SER A 611 -17.94 -14.98 -9.99
C SER A 611 -18.85 -14.22 -10.96
N LEU A 612 -19.20 -14.86 -12.06
CA LEU A 612 -20.08 -14.29 -13.08
C LEU A 612 -21.46 -14.93 -12.95
N ASP A 613 -22.50 -14.14 -13.09
CA ASP A 613 -23.89 -14.59 -13.07
C ASP A 613 -24.39 -14.71 -14.52
N GLU A 614 -24.36 -15.93 -15.07
CA GLU A 614 -24.68 -16.18 -16.47
C GLU A 614 -26.16 -15.89 -16.83
N GLU A 615 -27.04 -15.71 -15.84
CA GLU A 615 -28.43 -15.36 -16.05
C GLU A 615 -28.67 -13.84 -16.06
N ASP A 616 -27.72 -13.02 -15.51
CA ASP A 616 -27.83 -11.56 -15.48
C ASP A 616 -26.88 -10.92 -16.52
N ILE A 617 -27.38 -10.82 -17.74
CA ILE A 617 -26.67 -10.26 -18.89
C ILE A 617 -27.43 -9.01 -19.37
N VAL A 618 -26.69 -7.96 -19.68
CA VAL A 618 -27.22 -6.74 -20.26
C VAL A 618 -26.49 -6.39 -21.55
N SER A 619 -27.23 -6.05 -22.60
CA SER A 619 -26.70 -5.53 -23.85
C SER A 619 -26.85 -4.01 -23.86
N ILE A 620 -25.77 -3.31 -24.12
CA ILE A 620 -25.69 -1.85 -24.14
C ILE A 620 -25.31 -1.42 -25.56
N ASP A 621 -26.15 -0.59 -26.17
CA ASP A 621 -25.82 0.04 -27.45
C ASP A 621 -24.70 1.07 -27.24
N ALA A 622 -23.74 1.09 -28.16
CA ALA A 622 -22.61 2.00 -28.13
C ALA A 622 -22.17 2.37 -29.55
N ASP A 623 -21.76 3.61 -29.73
CA ASP A 623 -21.15 4.10 -30.99
C ASP A 623 -19.64 3.83 -31.01
N ALA A 624 -19.02 3.70 -29.82
CA ALA A 624 -17.63 3.27 -29.67
C ALA A 624 -17.40 2.54 -28.33
N VAL A 625 -16.45 1.61 -28.34
CA VAL A 625 -15.97 0.88 -27.16
C VAL A 625 -14.46 1.09 -27.03
N ILE A 626 -13.99 1.49 -25.84
CA ILE A 626 -12.58 1.73 -25.56
C ILE A 626 -12.11 0.80 -24.43
N VAL A 627 -11.19 -0.12 -24.76
CA VAL A 627 -10.67 -1.14 -23.84
C VAL A 627 -9.49 -0.60 -23.02
N SER A 628 -9.62 -0.54 -21.69
CA SER A 628 -8.63 0.02 -20.76
C SER A 628 -8.38 -0.90 -19.55
N VAL A 629 -8.17 -2.20 -19.81
CA VAL A 629 -8.12 -3.27 -18.78
C VAL A 629 -6.74 -3.55 -18.22
N GLY A 630 -5.72 -2.82 -18.65
CA GLY A 630 -4.35 -2.90 -18.12
C GLY A 630 -3.27 -2.80 -19.17
N GLN A 631 -2.01 -2.91 -18.70
CA GLN A 631 -0.80 -2.75 -19.51
C GLN A 631 0.19 -3.84 -19.14
N ALA A 632 1.09 -4.17 -20.06
CA ALA A 632 2.20 -5.10 -19.86
C ALA A 632 3.50 -4.58 -20.49
N PRO A 633 4.67 -4.99 -19.99
CA PRO A 633 5.93 -4.78 -20.68
C PRO A 633 5.94 -5.52 -22.01
N ASP A 634 6.38 -4.86 -23.07
CA ASP A 634 6.72 -5.52 -24.35
C ASP A 634 8.20 -5.93 -24.31
N VAL A 635 8.46 -7.22 -24.29
CA VAL A 635 9.81 -7.79 -24.31
C VAL A 635 10.16 -8.41 -25.68
N SER A 636 9.33 -8.22 -26.70
CA SER A 636 9.49 -8.82 -28.03
C SER A 636 10.76 -8.32 -28.75
N PHE A 637 11.20 -7.11 -28.42
CA PHE A 637 12.41 -6.50 -28.98
C PHE A 637 13.72 -7.13 -28.47
N LEU A 638 13.68 -7.86 -27.35
CA LEU A 638 14.86 -8.55 -26.82
C LEU A 638 15.09 -9.85 -27.60
N SER A 639 16.30 -10.03 -28.11
CA SER A 639 16.71 -11.24 -28.82
C SER A 639 16.65 -12.47 -27.92
N LYS A 640 16.29 -13.64 -28.48
CA LYS A 640 16.31 -14.92 -27.76
C LYS A 640 17.71 -15.34 -27.33
N ASP A 641 18.75 -14.82 -27.99
CA ASP A 641 20.16 -15.14 -27.72
C ASP A 641 20.74 -14.32 -26.55
N GLU A 642 20.03 -13.33 -26.03
CA GLU A 642 20.49 -12.46 -24.94
C GLU A 642 20.50 -13.16 -23.57
N GLN A 643 19.94 -14.35 -23.44
CA GLN A 643 19.88 -15.16 -22.21
C GLN A 643 19.32 -14.46 -20.98
N LEU A 644 18.51 -13.40 -21.18
CA LEU A 644 17.88 -12.68 -20.08
C LEU A 644 16.75 -13.50 -19.47
N GLU A 645 16.77 -13.69 -18.16
CA GLU A 645 15.72 -14.41 -17.44
C GLU A 645 14.42 -13.61 -17.40
N ARG A 646 13.30 -14.29 -17.68
CA ARG A 646 11.95 -13.71 -17.72
C ARG A 646 11.05 -14.33 -16.67
N ALA A 647 10.23 -13.53 -16.02
CA ALA A 647 9.19 -14.00 -15.14
C ALA A 647 8.03 -14.66 -15.92
N LEU A 648 7.18 -15.44 -15.25
CA LEU A 648 6.04 -16.15 -15.86
C LEU A 648 5.08 -15.22 -16.64
N TRP A 649 5.02 -13.96 -16.31
CA TRP A 649 4.18 -12.90 -16.92
C TRP A 649 4.93 -12.01 -17.91
N GLY A 650 6.16 -12.40 -18.30
CA GLY A 650 6.89 -11.78 -19.41
C GLY A 650 7.84 -10.64 -19.04
N SER A 651 7.84 -10.10 -17.82
CA SER A 651 8.81 -9.09 -17.39
C SER A 651 10.21 -9.69 -17.19
N LEU A 652 11.25 -8.85 -17.21
CA LEU A 652 12.60 -9.30 -16.86
C LEU A 652 12.75 -9.56 -15.36
N VAL A 653 13.47 -10.64 -15.02
CA VAL A 653 13.88 -10.92 -13.64
C VAL A 653 15.13 -10.11 -13.33
N VAL A 654 15.09 -9.34 -12.24
CA VAL A 654 16.20 -8.55 -11.73
C VAL A 654 16.40 -8.80 -10.25
N ASP A 655 17.62 -8.61 -9.77
CA ASP A 655 17.88 -8.54 -8.34
C ASP A 655 17.17 -7.31 -7.74
N GLU A 656 16.39 -7.51 -6.71
CA GLU A 656 15.54 -6.46 -6.11
C GLU A 656 16.36 -5.28 -5.53
N ASN A 657 17.63 -5.47 -5.20
CA ASN A 657 18.50 -4.43 -4.64
C ASN A 657 19.26 -3.65 -5.72
N SER A 658 19.94 -4.39 -6.61
CA SER A 658 20.85 -3.83 -7.59
C SER A 658 20.21 -3.56 -8.94
N LEU A 659 18.98 -4.02 -9.17
CA LEU A 659 18.32 -3.99 -10.47
C LEU A 659 19.16 -4.66 -11.60
N SER A 660 20.18 -5.47 -11.24
CA SER A 660 20.97 -6.22 -12.20
C SER A 660 20.20 -7.44 -12.70
N THR A 661 20.33 -7.73 -13.98
CA THR A 661 19.84 -8.97 -14.57
C THR A 661 20.82 -10.11 -14.28
N ASN A 662 20.51 -11.31 -14.76
CA ASN A 662 21.44 -12.43 -14.75
C ASN A 662 22.66 -12.25 -15.68
N VAL A 663 22.66 -11.24 -16.57
CA VAL A 663 23.75 -10.91 -17.47
C VAL A 663 24.56 -9.73 -16.93
N PRO A 664 25.88 -9.90 -16.65
CA PRO A 664 26.71 -8.85 -16.08
C PRO A 664 26.75 -7.59 -16.94
N GLY A 665 26.59 -6.42 -16.32
CA GLY A 665 26.56 -5.12 -17.02
C GLY A 665 25.23 -4.73 -17.59
N ILE A 666 24.21 -5.60 -17.53
CA ILE A 666 22.84 -5.29 -17.97
C ILE A 666 21.95 -5.15 -16.75
N PHE A 667 21.25 -4.02 -16.69
CA PHE A 667 20.32 -3.63 -15.62
C PHE A 667 18.95 -3.36 -16.23
N ALA A 668 17.88 -3.55 -15.46
CA ALA A 668 16.55 -3.19 -15.91
C ALA A 668 15.72 -2.63 -14.75
N GLY A 669 14.74 -1.74 -15.07
CA GLY A 669 13.93 -1.12 -14.03
C GLY A 669 12.76 -0.31 -14.57
N GLY A 670 12.07 0.39 -13.64
CA GLY A 670 10.80 1.05 -13.92
C GLY A 670 9.70 0.04 -14.23
N ASP A 671 8.66 0.49 -14.94
CA ASP A 671 7.49 -0.34 -15.28
C ASP A 671 7.85 -1.58 -16.11
N PHE A 672 9.04 -1.59 -16.72
CA PHE A 672 9.54 -2.74 -17.49
C PHE A 672 9.79 -3.99 -16.63
N THR A 673 10.08 -3.81 -15.35
CA THR A 673 10.33 -4.91 -14.40
C THR A 673 9.23 -5.06 -13.37
N SER A 674 8.67 -3.94 -12.88
CA SER A 674 7.64 -3.95 -11.84
C SER A 674 6.21 -4.07 -12.37
N GLY A 675 5.99 -3.94 -13.67
CA GLY A 675 4.69 -3.65 -14.25
C GLY A 675 4.29 -2.17 -14.07
N PRO A 676 3.11 -1.77 -14.57
CA PRO A 676 2.65 -0.37 -14.52
C PRO A 676 2.65 0.19 -13.11
N SER A 677 3.24 1.36 -12.94
CA SER A 677 3.40 2.02 -11.64
C SER A 677 3.23 3.54 -11.74
N THR A 678 3.61 4.27 -10.70
CA THR A 678 3.52 5.74 -10.69
C THR A 678 4.81 6.40 -11.19
N VAL A 679 4.70 7.64 -11.71
CA VAL A 679 5.87 8.40 -12.17
C VAL A 679 6.96 8.51 -11.10
N ILE A 680 6.58 8.73 -9.83
CA ILE A 680 7.56 8.87 -8.74
C ILE A 680 8.25 7.54 -8.39
N GLN A 681 7.60 6.39 -8.61
CA GLN A 681 8.23 5.07 -8.47
C GLN A 681 9.21 4.79 -9.61
N ALA A 682 8.85 5.18 -10.85
CA ALA A 682 9.75 5.08 -12.00
C ALA A 682 11.01 5.96 -11.80
N ILE A 683 10.86 7.17 -11.27
CA ILE A 683 11.98 8.07 -10.90
C ILE A 683 12.86 7.42 -9.82
N ALA A 684 12.25 6.87 -8.77
CA ALA A 684 12.99 6.16 -7.71
C ALA A 684 13.78 4.98 -8.26
N SER A 685 13.17 4.19 -9.17
CA SER A 685 13.83 3.08 -9.84
C SER A 685 15.01 3.53 -10.70
N GLY A 686 14.84 4.60 -11.48
CA GLY A 686 15.93 5.17 -12.31
C GLY A 686 17.11 5.66 -11.49
N ARG A 687 16.86 6.33 -10.34
CA ARG A 687 17.92 6.76 -9.43
C ARG A 687 18.65 5.56 -8.81
N ARG A 688 17.92 4.55 -8.38
CA ARG A 688 18.50 3.32 -7.83
C ARG A 688 19.35 2.60 -8.87
N ALA A 689 18.90 2.53 -10.13
CA ALA A 689 19.69 1.98 -11.22
C ALA A 689 21.01 2.73 -11.44
N ALA A 690 20.99 4.07 -11.40
CA ALA A 690 22.17 4.89 -11.55
C ALA A 690 23.23 4.59 -10.46
N LEU A 691 22.80 4.46 -9.20
CA LEU A 691 23.68 4.11 -8.08
C LEU A 691 24.25 2.67 -8.23
N ALA A 692 23.42 1.72 -8.65
CA ALA A 692 23.85 0.34 -8.86
C ALA A 692 24.88 0.21 -10.01
N ILE A 693 24.65 0.93 -11.10
CA ILE A 693 25.54 0.98 -12.25
C ILE A 693 26.90 1.60 -11.86
N GLU A 694 26.86 2.71 -11.08
CA GLU A 694 28.12 3.32 -10.60
C GLU A 694 28.92 2.35 -9.75
N GLU A 695 28.28 1.65 -8.80
CA GLU A 695 28.96 0.67 -7.96
C GLU A 695 29.56 -0.48 -8.81
N TYR A 696 28.79 -0.99 -9.77
CA TYR A 696 29.27 -2.02 -10.70
C TYR A 696 30.48 -1.57 -11.48
N LEU A 697 30.46 -0.37 -12.06
CA LEU A 697 31.55 0.17 -12.86
C LEU A 697 32.82 0.50 -12.04
N ARG A 698 32.68 0.68 -10.73
CA ARG A 698 33.80 0.81 -9.77
C ARG A 698 34.39 -0.54 -9.37
N GLY A 699 33.86 -1.67 -9.86
CA GLY A 699 34.33 -3.02 -9.52
C GLY A 699 33.73 -3.59 -8.24
N GLY A 700 32.66 -3.00 -7.71
CA GLY A 700 31.80 -3.53 -6.65
C GLY A 700 30.93 -4.69 -7.14
N LYS A 701 30.34 -5.45 -6.21
CA LYS A 701 29.44 -6.57 -6.55
C LYS A 701 27.99 -6.17 -6.79
N GLY A 702 27.71 -4.87 -7.05
CA GLY A 702 26.33 -4.36 -7.23
C GLY A 702 25.49 -4.34 -5.95
N ARG A 703 26.11 -4.42 -4.77
CA ARG A 703 25.42 -4.12 -3.51
C ARG A 703 25.44 -2.62 -3.31
N ILE A 704 24.29 -2.00 -3.49
CA ILE A 704 24.10 -0.65 -2.98
C ILE A 704 24.18 -0.76 -1.46
N GLU A 705 25.33 -0.40 -0.87
CA GLU A 705 25.27 0.17 0.47
C GLU A 705 24.45 1.44 0.28
N ILE A 706 23.22 1.41 0.73
CA ILE A 706 22.46 2.64 0.97
C ILE A 706 23.33 3.32 2.02
N LEU A 707 24.26 4.16 1.55
CA LEU A 707 25.04 5.01 2.41
C LEU A 707 24.01 5.66 3.33
N ASP A 708 24.21 5.54 4.65
CA ASP A 708 23.66 6.48 5.61
C ASP A 708 24.21 7.86 5.17
N GLU A 709 23.67 8.39 4.09
CA GLU A 709 23.62 9.81 3.91
C GLU A 709 22.73 10.28 5.07
N LYS A 710 23.38 10.42 6.25
CA LYS A 710 22.92 11.38 7.22
C LYS A 710 22.66 12.60 6.35
N THR A 711 21.38 12.87 6.13
CA THR A 711 20.96 14.17 5.65
C THR A 711 21.73 15.10 6.58
N THR A 712 22.81 15.70 6.09
CA THR A 712 23.54 16.70 6.86
C THR A 712 22.46 17.66 7.23
N MET A 713 22.19 17.79 8.55
CA MET A 713 21.27 18.81 9.04
C MET A 713 21.76 20.10 8.40
N ARG A 714 21.07 20.54 7.36
CA ARG A 714 21.40 21.79 6.71
C ARG A 714 21.08 22.85 7.76
N GLU A 715 22.11 23.58 8.15
CA GLU A 715 22.01 24.72 9.05
C GLU A 715 20.76 25.51 8.69
N ASP A 716 19.96 25.75 9.68
CA ASP A 716 18.69 26.45 9.70
C ASP A 716 18.35 27.30 8.47
N ALA A 717 17.27 26.93 7.80
CA ALA A 717 16.54 27.86 6.95
C ALA A 717 15.81 28.95 7.79
N GLY A 718 16.26 29.19 9.03
CA GLY A 718 15.90 30.34 9.84
C GLY A 718 14.42 30.57 10.16
N LEU A 719 13.58 29.51 10.02
CA LEU A 719 12.21 29.56 10.52
C LEU A 719 12.22 29.24 12.01
N ALA A 720 12.27 30.26 12.84
CA ALA A 720 11.77 30.14 14.20
C ALA A 720 10.31 29.70 14.10
N LEU A 721 9.99 28.55 14.69
CA LEU A 721 8.63 28.25 15.05
C LEU A 721 8.25 29.32 16.08
N ASP A 722 7.47 30.31 15.69
CA ASP A 722 6.79 31.16 16.66
C ASP A 722 5.83 30.24 17.40
N ASP A 723 6.04 30.06 18.70
CA ASP A 723 5.21 29.28 19.62
C ASP A 723 3.74 29.77 19.68
N GLU A 724 3.41 30.85 18.99
CA GLU A 724 2.08 31.49 19.02
C GLU A 724 1.14 31.06 17.87
N THR A 725 1.47 30.07 17.03
CA THR A 725 0.64 29.71 15.87
C THR A 725 0.04 28.30 15.94
N GLU A 726 -0.67 27.97 17.02
CA GLU A 726 -1.74 26.94 17.01
C GLU A 726 -3.03 27.45 16.34
N GLU A 727 -2.99 28.50 15.53
CA GLU A 727 -4.16 28.97 14.82
C GLU A 727 -4.53 27.96 13.72
N ASP A 728 -5.82 27.62 13.65
CA ASP A 728 -6.45 26.91 12.55
C ASP A 728 -6.19 27.70 11.24
N ARG A 729 -5.20 27.25 10.47
CA ARG A 729 -4.91 27.79 9.14
C ARG A 729 -5.44 26.82 8.12
N PRO A 730 -6.58 27.12 7.48
CA PRO A 730 -7.15 26.19 6.50
C PRO A 730 -6.18 25.97 5.33
N ARG A 731 -6.21 24.78 4.78
CA ARG A 731 -5.49 24.43 3.56
C ARG A 731 -5.91 25.35 2.43
N ILE A 732 -4.95 25.83 1.65
CA ILE A 732 -5.25 26.58 0.44
C ILE A 732 -5.74 25.59 -0.63
N GLU A 733 -6.97 25.78 -1.09
CA GLU A 733 -7.55 24.96 -2.12
C GLU A 733 -7.00 25.30 -3.50
N ILE A 734 -6.77 24.27 -4.30
CA ILE A 734 -6.39 24.40 -5.70
C ILE A 734 -7.64 24.75 -6.48
N LYS A 735 -7.60 25.83 -7.23
CA LYS A 735 -8.71 26.19 -8.11
C LYS A 735 -8.69 25.29 -9.35
N LEU A 736 -9.81 24.67 -9.60
CA LEU A 736 -10.12 23.96 -10.85
C LEU A 736 -11.01 24.88 -11.70
N GLU A 737 -10.93 24.74 -13.02
CA GLU A 737 -11.93 25.32 -13.92
C GLU A 737 -13.29 24.63 -13.71
N SER A 738 -14.40 25.29 -14.06
CA SER A 738 -15.72 24.69 -13.92
C SER A 738 -15.84 23.42 -14.75
N PRO A 739 -16.60 22.39 -14.31
CA PRO A 739 -16.76 21.17 -15.09
C PRO A 739 -17.25 21.41 -16.52
N GLU A 740 -18.13 22.39 -16.73
CA GLU A 740 -18.67 22.74 -18.04
C GLU A 740 -17.62 23.41 -18.95
N ASP A 741 -16.61 24.09 -18.39
CA ASP A 741 -15.57 24.76 -19.15
C ASP A 741 -14.41 23.84 -19.45
N ARG A 742 -14.00 23.03 -18.49
CA ARG A 742 -12.83 22.16 -18.62
C ARG A 742 -13.00 21.00 -19.59
N VAL A 743 -14.24 20.60 -19.93
CA VAL A 743 -14.52 19.58 -20.96
C VAL A 743 -14.48 20.09 -22.40
N LYS A 744 -14.37 21.40 -22.63
CA LYS A 744 -14.44 21.99 -23.99
C LYS A 744 -13.15 21.87 -24.78
N ASP A 745 -12.03 21.75 -24.10
CA ASP A 745 -10.70 21.72 -24.72
C ASP A 745 -9.68 20.96 -23.84
N PHE A 746 -8.43 20.99 -24.27
CA PHE A 746 -7.31 20.32 -23.61
C PHE A 746 -6.44 21.24 -22.74
N ARG A 747 -6.90 22.45 -22.40
CA ARG A 747 -6.15 23.32 -21.47
C ARG A 747 -5.97 22.65 -20.12
N GLU A 748 -4.89 22.97 -19.44
CA GLU A 748 -4.60 22.47 -18.09
C GLU A 748 -5.75 22.82 -17.12
N VAL A 749 -6.29 21.81 -16.44
CA VAL A 749 -7.48 21.93 -15.58
C VAL A 749 -7.13 22.58 -14.22
N GLU A 750 -5.99 22.20 -13.63
CA GLU A 750 -5.53 22.79 -12.36
C GLU A 750 -4.72 24.08 -12.63
N THR A 751 -5.01 25.17 -11.90
CA THR A 751 -4.32 26.49 -12.11
C THR A 751 -3.16 26.51 -11.17
N GLY A 752 -2.57 26.03 -10.40
CA GLY A 752 -1.44 26.21 -9.49
C GLY A 752 -1.67 27.34 -8.47
N PHE A 753 -0.69 27.54 -7.62
CA PHE A 753 -0.72 28.61 -6.61
C PHE A 753 -0.09 29.91 -7.13
N THR A 754 -0.64 31.05 -6.68
CA THR A 754 0.07 32.31 -6.72
C THR A 754 1.19 32.32 -5.67
N GLU A 755 2.13 33.27 -5.77
CA GLU A 755 3.21 33.42 -4.78
C GLU A 755 2.67 33.62 -3.36
N GLU A 756 1.65 34.45 -3.17
CA GLU A 756 1.00 34.68 -1.88
C GLU A 756 0.38 33.38 -1.32
N GLN A 757 -0.34 32.63 -2.15
CA GLN A 757 -0.91 31.34 -1.77
C GLN A 757 0.14 30.32 -1.38
N ALA A 758 1.25 30.26 -2.13
CA ALA A 758 2.34 29.34 -1.86
C ALA A 758 3.04 29.65 -0.53
N LEU A 759 3.26 30.93 -0.21
CA LEU A 759 3.83 31.34 1.07
C LEU A 759 2.92 30.99 2.23
N LEU A 760 1.61 31.31 2.11
CA LEU A 760 0.61 30.99 3.15
C LEU A 760 0.48 29.48 3.39
N GLU A 761 0.52 28.68 2.34
CA GLU A 761 0.43 27.22 2.46
C GLU A 761 1.74 26.61 3.03
N ALA A 762 2.90 27.13 2.62
CA ALA A 762 4.18 26.60 3.05
C ALA A 762 4.43 26.75 4.57
N VAL A 763 3.97 27.86 5.17
CA VAL A 763 4.10 28.08 6.63
C VAL A 763 3.22 27.17 7.48
N ARG A 764 2.30 26.39 6.89
CA ARG A 764 1.53 25.36 7.60
C ARG A 764 2.37 24.12 7.94
N CYS A 765 3.57 23.99 7.39
CA CYS A 765 4.43 22.83 7.62
C CYS A 765 4.92 22.77 9.08
N LEU A 766 4.68 21.65 9.76
CA LEU A 766 5.06 21.42 11.17
C LEU A 766 6.56 21.13 11.37
N ARG A 767 7.38 21.10 10.32
CA ARG A 767 8.81 20.76 10.40
C ARG A 767 9.07 19.51 11.25
N CYS A 768 8.39 18.41 10.90
CA CYS A 768 8.50 17.13 11.64
C CYS A 768 9.89 16.47 11.52
N ASP A 769 10.82 17.08 10.81
CA ASP A 769 12.22 16.69 10.64
C ASP A 769 13.12 17.26 11.76
N LEU A 770 12.66 18.24 12.49
CA LEU A 770 13.31 18.86 13.64
C LEU A 770 12.81 18.24 14.95
#